data_5ffc282d2494bb1dc4b7ed64b1f42b91
#
_entry.id   5ffc282d2494bb1dc4b7ed64b1f42b91
#
_cell.length_a   1.000
_cell.length_b   1.000
_cell.length_c   1.000
_cell.angle_alpha   90.00
_cell.angle_beta   90.00
_cell.angle_gamma   90.00
#
_symmetry.space_group_name_H-M   'P 1'
#
loop_
_entity.id
_entity.type
_entity.pdbx_description
1 polymer ?
#
loop_
_entity_poly.entity_id
_entity_poly.type
_entity_poly.pdbx_seq_one_letter_code
_entity_poly.pdbx_strand_id
1 'polypeptide(L)'
;MRKHSRRSKFLLLTLMGILLIPAMAFALIPPQDSNHQGDDDDQGKLLAIFGGFQSSQLEVQPSVELQARGSRKALENPALQRFFAHQSDEWEVRWDKRSDRPNLIQGVGIPLLPGRGNKLAASDLKLAHEGGPRMTDVVAKLRGFMAEFPELLGVSNVDLRFDEKSSVYAGGENDLWFVEFQQFHRGVSVEGANAFFRINNGNIVQFGTDRVSDVRTGVTPKIDRVAALASVVRTLGVRVDQIQEIKNPGTLKLVPTLTAGEHPAEKFEGAPGSGYRHRLVWEIELSRTGDTAVYKAKVDAKDGNVLSLEDLTYYAQVTGGIYPTTNTDPEVVRGLPFANVTNGTTKVTDAAGNYTFSAGTATVTLNGKYFRMTDSCGSISKSDSSTGNIAFGTSGGTDCTTPGSGGAGNTHASRTGYYHLTNINRKAVSFLPGNAWLGSLVTANMNINNTCNAFWNGSTVNFYRSGGGCSNTGEIAAVFLHEWGHGMDTNSGGSASDKGTGEAVGDTFAFIETKDPCIGKNFRPGVACTNCNATCTGVRDMASFASGGSHTIARPSNVTSNTGINCDRYACPYTSGLSAYQGPMGYEGHCESYIASTANWDLAQQLITRWGTTTGWQKMDAIWYKSLTPSKSAYRVVSGGKCNAAAVVDGCASTNWYTVFLTADDDDGNLANGTPNACRIWDAYNAHGISCGTRPVCTQ
;
A
#
# COMPACT_ATOMS: atom_id res chain seq x y z
N MET A 1 68.08 37.23 -37.08
CA MET A 1 67.37 36.35 -38.05
C MET A 1 66.58 35.31 -37.32
N ARG A 2 65.32 35.14 -37.78
CA ARG A 2 64.29 34.15 -37.42
C ARG A 2 63.45 34.42 -36.21
N LYS A 3 62.19 34.62 -36.54
CA LYS A 3 60.96 34.93 -35.80
C LYS A 3 60.55 33.79 -34.85
N HIS A 4 60.23 34.14 -33.62
CA HIS A 4 59.46 33.29 -32.72
C HIS A 4 57.96 33.63 -32.81
N SER A 5 57.14 32.64 -33.24
CA SER A 5 55.72 32.64 -33.21
C SER A 5 55.27 32.24 -31.81
N ARG A 6 54.55 33.14 -31.10
CA ARG A 6 53.80 32.82 -29.86
C ARG A 6 52.49 32.15 -30.22
N ARG A 7 52.31 30.89 -29.87
CA ARG A 7 51.01 30.23 -29.81
C ARG A 7 50.43 30.38 -28.39
N SER A 8 49.40 31.17 -28.28
CA SER A 8 48.53 31.28 -27.10
C SER A 8 47.77 29.98 -26.93
N LYS A 9 47.96 29.30 -25.81
CA LYS A 9 47.10 28.19 -25.38
C LYS A 9 45.96 28.79 -24.55
N PHE A 10 44.75 28.83 -25.13
CA PHE A 10 43.51 29.01 -24.39
C PHE A 10 43.25 27.75 -23.55
N LEU A 11 43.33 27.89 -22.23
CA LEU A 11 42.91 26.88 -21.27
C LEU A 11 41.38 27.01 -21.11
N LEU A 12 40.63 26.11 -21.72
CA LEU A 12 39.21 25.97 -21.53
C LEU A 12 39.00 25.27 -20.19
N LEU A 13 38.67 26.04 -19.14
CA LEU A 13 38.15 25.48 -17.88
C LEU A 13 36.70 25.07 -18.15
N THR A 14 36.48 23.77 -18.38
CA THR A 14 35.16 23.17 -18.29
C THR A 14 34.81 23.05 -16.81
N LEU A 15 33.98 23.96 -16.33
CA LEU A 15 33.28 23.82 -15.05
C LEU A 15 32.30 22.67 -15.21
N MET A 16 32.69 21.49 -14.74
CA MET A 16 31.77 20.36 -14.57
C MET A 16 30.98 20.61 -13.30
N GLY A 17 29.85 21.31 -13.46
CA GLY A 17 28.86 21.43 -12.42
C GLY A 17 28.25 20.06 -12.16
N ILE A 18 28.72 19.40 -11.09
CA ILE A 18 28.06 18.23 -10.55
C ILE A 18 26.76 18.74 -9.95
N LEU A 19 25.67 18.63 -10.72
CA LEU A 19 24.33 18.67 -10.14
C LEU A 19 24.21 17.42 -9.27
N LEU A 20 24.37 17.59 -7.97
CA LEU A 20 23.87 16.67 -6.97
C LEU A 20 22.34 16.70 -7.07
N ILE A 21 21.77 15.82 -7.89
CA ILE A 21 20.38 15.45 -7.80
C ILE A 21 20.30 14.63 -6.52
N PRO A 22 19.53 15.07 -5.48
CA PRO A 22 19.29 14.19 -4.36
C PRO A 22 18.59 12.94 -4.93
N ALA A 23 19.20 11.78 -4.78
CA ALA A 23 18.53 10.52 -4.97
C ALA A 23 17.32 10.53 -4.04
N MET A 24 16.13 10.77 -4.58
CA MET A 24 14.89 10.59 -3.82
C MET A 24 14.85 9.11 -3.43
N ALA A 25 15.18 8.83 -2.17
CA ALA A 25 14.93 7.55 -1.57
C ALA A 25 13.42 7.31 -1.65
N PHE A 26 13.01 6.31 -2.40
CA PHE A 26 11.63 5.86 -2.46
C PHE A 26 11.27 5.29 -1.10
N ALA A 27 10.72 6.11 -0.22
CA ALA A 27 10.11 5.67 1.02
C ALA A 27 8.83 4.90 0.66
N LEU A 28 8.88 3.58 0.79
CA LEU A 28 7.67 2.76 0.75
C LEU A 28 6.92 3.01 2.04
N ILE A 29 5.76 3.63 1.93
CA ILE A 29 4.84 3.86 3.04
C ILE A 29 4.30 2.49 3.47
N PRO A 30 4.28 2.15 4.78
CA PRO A 30 3.58 0.97 5.27
C PRO A 30 2.10 1.05 4.89
N PRO A 31 1.40 -0.07 4.66
CA PRO A 31 -0.03 -0.02 4.44
C PRO A 31 -0.69 0.65 5.65
N GLN A 32 -1.30 1.81 5.44
CA GLN A 32 -2.11 2.47 6.46
C GLN A 32 -3.44 1.75 6.55
N ASP A 33 -3.85 1.43 7.78
CA ASP A 33 -5.23 1.09 8.06
C ASP A 33 -6.13 2.26 7.62
N SER A 34 -7.23 1.95 6.94
CA SER A 34 -8.15 2.87 6.26
C SER A 34 -8.99 3.74 7.20
N ASN A 35 -8.43 4.24 8.31
CA ASN A 35 -9.11 5.09 9.28
C ASN A 35 -8.23 6.23 9.79
N HIS A 36 -7.74 7.10 8.91
CA HIS A 36 -7.28 8.43 9.31
C HIS A 36 -7.66 9.48 8.27
N GLN A 37 -8.68 10.26 8.60
CA GLN A 37 -8.91 11.59 8.04
C GLN A 37 -7.88 12.55 8.65
N GLY A 38 -7.02 13.12 7.81
CA GLY A 38 -6.11 14.20 8.22
C GLY A 38 -4.93 14.35 7.25
N ASP A 39 -4.90 15.50 6.55
CA ASP A 39 -3.87 16.01 5.64
C ASP A 39 -3.80 15.39 4.24
N ASP A 40 -4.80 15.73 3.42
CA ASP A 40 -5.01 15.23 2.06
C ASP A 40 -4.04 15.79 0.99
N ASP A 41 -3.28 16.85 1.24
CA ASP A 41 -2.57 17.54 0.14
C ASP A 41 -1.21 16.93 -0.26
N ASP A 42 -0.46 16.33 0.66
CA ASP A 42 0.84 15.72 0.34
C ASP A 42 0.75 14.21 0.04
N GLN A 43 -0.21 13.50 0.63
CA GLN A 43 -0.46 12.08 0.32
C GLN A 43 -1.12 11.91 -1.05
N GLY A 44 -1.99 12.83 -1.45
CA GLY A 44 -2.57 12.86 -2.79
C GLY A 44 -1.52 12.96 -3.89
N LYS A 45 -0.45 13.71 -3.68
CA LYS A 45 0.66 13.83 -4.64
C LYS A 45 1.52 12.57 -4.74
N LEU A 46 1.73 11.85 -3.65
CA LEU A 46 2.51 10.59 -3.67
C LEU A 46 1.72 9.41 -4.21
N LEU A 47 0.45 9.28 -3.87
CA LEU A 47 -0.46 8.30 -4.48
C LEU A 47 -0.67 8.57 -5.97
N ALA A 48 -0.71 9.85 -6.38
CA ALA A 48 -0.76 10.26 -7.77
C ALA A 48 0.44 9.78 -8.61
N ILE A 49 1.61 9.59 -8.00
CA ILE A 49 2.82 9.12 -8.70
C ILE A 49 2.84 7.59 -8.85
N PHE A 50 2.16 6.83 -7.99
CA PHE A 50 2.25 5.37 -7.93
C PHE A 50 1.00 4.60 -8.36
N GLY A 51 -0.18 5.20 -8.31
CA GLY A 51 -1.44 4.55 -8.68
C GLY A 51 -2.20 5.25 -9.82
N GLY A 52 -1.64 6.34 -10.32
CA GLY A 52 -2.36 7.23 -11.21
C GLY A 52 -3.19 8.26 -10.43
N PHE A 53 -3.67 9.26 -11.15
CA PHE A 53 -4.57 10.28 -10.62
C PHE A 53 -5.62 10.69 -11.65
N GLN A 54 -6.73 11.23 -11.17
CA GLN A 54 -7.74 11.84 -12.02
C GLN A 54 -8.21 13.15 -11.40
N SER A 55 -8.25 14.19 -12.21
CA SER A 55 -8.87 15.47 -11.81
C SER A 55 -10.34 15.24 -11.46
N SER A 56 -10.79 15.74 -10.32
CA SER A 56 -12.20 15.66 -9.89
C SER A 56 -13.18 16.21 -10.92
N GLN A 57 -12.74 17.13 -11.79
CA GLN A 57 -13.57 17.63 -12.88
C GLN A 57 -13.96 16.56 -13.91
N LEU A 58 -13.18 15.47 -14.03
CA LEU A 58 -13.48 14.34 -14.92
C LEU A 58 -14.42 13.31 -14.28
N GLU A 59 -14.73 13.44 -13.00
CA GLU A 59 -15.57 12.49 -12.24
C GLU A 59 -17.06 12.78 -12.37
N VAL A 60 -17.48 13.40 -13.48
CA VAL A 60 -18.88 13.71 -13.70
C VAL A 60 -19.72 12.45 -13.89
N GLN A 61 -20.76 12.30 -13.07
CA GLN A 61 -21.72 11.21 -13.13
C GLN A 61 -23.08 11.71 -13.59
N PRO A 62 -23.90 10.89 -14.30
CA PRO A 62 -25.28 11.23 -14.60
C PRO A 62 -26.08 11.56 -13.34
N SER A 63 -26.92 12.57 -13.40
CA SER A 63 -27.87 12.91 -12.33
C SER A 63 -29.23 12.32 -12.63
N VAL A 64 -29.39 11.04 -12.28
CA VAL A 64 -30.54 10.22 -12.73
C VAL A 64 -31.71 10.33 -11.76
N GLU A 65 -32.89 10.66 -12.30
CA GLU A 65 -34.15 10.71 -11.55
C GLU A 65 -35.22 9.83 -12.24
N LEU A 66 -36.08 9.22 -11.44
CA LEU A 66 -37.23 8.48 -11.94
C LEU A 66 -38.28 9.49 -12.45
N GLN A 67 -38.50 9.57 -13.77
CA GLN A 67 -39.48 10.48 -14.38
C GLN A 67 -40.83 9.86 -14.54
N ALA A 68 -40.93 8.58 -14.90
CA ALA A 68 -42.24 7.94 -15.14
C ALA A 68 -42.20 6.44 -14.80
N ARG A 69 -43.30 5.96 -14.26
CA ARG A 69 -43.78 4.60 -14.38
C ARG A 69 -45.15 4.65 -15.04
N GLY A 70 -45.19 4.29 -16.32
CA GLY A 70 -46.34 4.53 -17.16
C GLY A 70 -46.53 6.02 -17.51
N SER A 71 -47.60 6.33 -18.26
CA SER A 71 -47.86 7.66 -18.82
C SER A 71 -48.17 8.75 -17.80
N ARG A 72 -48.47 8.42 -16.54
CA ARG A 72 -49.02 9.37 -15.53
C ARG A 72 -48.11 10.53 -15.18
N LYS A 73 -46.76 10.37 -15.23
CA LYS A 73 -45.79 11.45 -14.94
C LYS A 73 -45.09 11.99 -16.19
N ALA A 74 -45.27 11.37 -17.35
CA ALA A 74 -44.68 11.78 -18.61
C ALA A 74 -45.35 13.02 -19.24
N LEU A 75 -46.46 13.48 -18.70
CA LEU A 75 -47.32 14.56 -19.24
C LEU A 75 -46.58 15.91 -19.28
N GLU A 76 -45.52 16.10 -18.55
CA GLU A 76 -44.73 17.35 -18.55
C GLU A 76 -43.59 17.35 -19.58
N ASN A 77 -43.15 16.17 -20.10
CA ASN A 77 -42.07 16.05 -21.06
C ASN A 77 -42.61 15.71 -22.47
N PRO A 78 -42.50 16.62 -23.45
CA PRO A 78 -43.09 16.40 -24.79
C PRO A 78 -42.51 15.18 -25.53
N ALA A 79 -41.22 14.87 -25.35
CA ALA A 79 -40.59 13.69 -25.97
C ALA A 79 -41.16 12.38 -25.41
N LEU A 80 -41.41 12.34 -24.09
CA LEU A 80 -42.07 11.20 -23.44
C LEU A 80 -43.54 11.10 -23.77
N GLN A 81 -44.25 12.24 -23.90
CA GLN A 81 -45.62 12.24 -24.36
C GLN A 81 -45.78 11.55 -25.71
N ARG A 82 -44.89 11.93 -26.67
CA ARG A 82 -44.89 11.32 -28.01
C ARG A 82 -44.56 9.83 -27.95
N PHE A 83 -43.60 9.44 -27.14
CA PHE A 83 -43.23 8.03 -26.95
C PHE A 83 -44.41 7.22 -26.40
N PHE A 84 -45.05 7.66 -25.30
CA PHE A 84 -46.20 6.98 -24.69
C PHE A 84 -47.46 7.00 -25.57
N ALA A 85 -47.60 7.97 -26.48
CA ALA A 85 -48.72 7.98 -27.46
C ALA A 85 -48.60 6.82 -28.46
N HIS A 86 -47.39 6.30 -28.71
CA HIS A 86 -47.10 5.22 -29.65
C HIS A 86 -46.87 3.86 -28.95
N GLN A 87 -46.55 3.88 -27.67
CA GLN A 87 -46.22 2.68 -26.88
C GLN A 87 -47.21 2.50 -25.71
N SER A 88 -47.23 1.30 -25.11
CA SER A 88 -48.05 1.05 -23.92
C SER A 88 -47.54 1.78 -22.68
N ASP A 89 -48.36 1.86 -21.64
CA ASP A 89 -48.04 2.51 -20.36
C ASP A 89 -47.07 1.71 -19.46
N GLU A 90 -46.59 0.54 -19.90
CA GLU A 90 -45.79 -0.39 -19.11
C GLU A 90 -44.27 -0.16 -19.26
N TRP A 91 -43.89 1.10 -19.22
CA TRP A 91 -42.47 1.51 -19.30
C TRP A 91 -42.03 2.28 -18.05
N GLU A 92 -40.81 1.98 -17.56
CA GLU A 92 -40.11 2.78 -16.56
C GLU A 92 -39.10 3.69 -17.28
N VAL A 93 -39.09 4.97 -16.92
CA VAL A 93 -38.20 5.97 -17.50
C VAL A 93 -37.36 6.61 -16.39
N ARG A 94 -36.05 6.49 -16.51
CA ARG A 94 -35.05 7.20 -15.72
C ARG A 94 -34.39 8.25 -16.61
N TRP A 95 -34.33 9.47 -16.09
CA TRP A 95 -33.90 10.65 -16.84
C TRP A 95 -32.65 11.25 -16.23
N ASP A 96 -31.62 11.52 -17.05
CA ASP A 96 -30.47 12.26 -16.59
C ASP A 96 -30.72 13.77 -16.75
N LYS A 97 -30.87 14.45 -15.63
CA LYS A 97 -31.08 15.89 -15.57
C LYS A 97 -29.92 16.69 -16.18
N ARG A 98 -28.66 16.15 -16.08
CA ARG A 98 -27.49 16.83 -16.63
C ARG A 98 -27.54 16.98 -18.15
N SER A 99 -27.96 15.95 -18.85
CA SER A 99 -28.09 15.91 -20.30
C SER A 99 -29.47 16.30 -20.83
N ASP A 100 -30.48 16.27 -19.95
CA ASP A 100 -31.88 16.34 -20.32
C ASP A 100 -32.29 15.25 -21.32
N ARG A 101 -31.85 14.01 -21.05
CA ARG A 101 -32.10 12.82 -21.88
C ARG A 101 -32.40 11.59 -21.02
N PRO A 102 -33.10 10.59 -21.61
CA PRO A 102 -33.33 9.34 -20.87
C PRO A 102 -31.99 8.61 -20.62
N ASN A 103 -31.69 8.39 -19.35
CA ASN A 103 -30.60 7.49 -18.97
C ASN A 103 -30.99 6.02 -19.22
N LEU A 104 -32.25 5.66 -18.93
CA LEU A 104 -32.78 4.33 -19.16
C LEU A 104 -34.29 4.40 -19.41
N ILE A 105 -34.74 3.75 -20.47
CA ILE A 105 -36.14 3.40 -20.72
C ILE A 105 -36.21 1.88 -20.81
N GLN A 106 -37.05 1.25 -20.00
CA GLN A 106 -37.24 -0.20 -19.99
C GLN A 106 -38.69 -0.59 -19.82
N GLY A 107 -39.11 -1.68 -20.48
CA GLY A 107 -40.52 -2.11 -20.40
C GLY A 107 -40.83 -3.36 -21.25
N VAL A 108 -42.09 -3.43 -21.65
CA VAL A 108 -42.72 -4.61 -22.30
C VAL A 108 -42.16 -5.03 -23.65
N GLY A 109 -41.30 -4.20 -24.23
CA GLY A 109 -40.67 -4.47 -25.51
C GLY A 109 -41.33 -3.85 -26.72
N ILE A 110 -40.54 -3.29 -27.63
CA ILE A 110 -40.95 -2.74 -28.91
C ILE A 110 -40.49 -3.68 -30.01
N PRO A 111 -41.41 -4.22 -30.85
CA PRO A 111 -41.04 -5.13 -31.93
C PRO A 111 -40.07 -4.47 -32.92
N LEU A 112 -38.88 -5.06 -33.09
CA LEU A 112 -37.87 -4.59 -34.03
C LEU A 112 -37.48 -5.65 -35.06
N LEU A 113 -37.36 -6.90 -34.60
CA LEU A 113 -37.03 -8.08 -35.38
C LEU A 113 -38.10 -9.17 -35.14
N PRO A 114 -38.29 -10.13 -36.04
CA PRO A 114 -39.11 -11.31 -35.76
C PRO A 114 -38.58 -12.01 -34.50
N GLY A 115 -39.50 -12.28 -33.58
CA GLY A 115 -39.09 -12.89 -32.31
C GLY A 115 -40.28 -13.30 -31.47
N ARG A 116 -39.96 -13.93 -30.34
CA ARG A 116 -40.96 -14.43 -29.40
C ARG A 116 -41.73 -13.27 -28.78
N GLY A 117 -43.03 -13.33 -28.84
CA GLY A 117 -43.95 -12.34 -28.23
C GLY A 117 -44.28 -11.14 -29.11
N ASN A 118 -43.81 -11.09 -30.36
CA ASN A 118 -44.23 -10.09 -31.33
C ASN A 118 -44.84 -10.75 -32.60
N LYS A 119 -45.43 -9.92 -33.49
CA LYS A 119 -46.11 -10.40 -34.68
C LYS A 119 -45.32 -10.21 -35.97
N LEU A 120 -44.04 -9.87 -35.88
CA LEU A 120 -43.18 -9.68 -37.05
C LEU A 120 -42.79 -11.00 -37.67
N ALA A 121 -42.87 -11.11 -38.99
CA ALA A 121 -42.38 -12.23 -39.76
C ALA A 121 -41.02 -11.91 -40.40
N ALA A 122 -40.28 -12.92 -40.85
CA ALA A 122 -39.02 -12.72 -41.55
C ALA A 122 -39.16 -11.90 -42.83
N SER A 123 -40.32 -12.00 -43.52
CA SER A 123 -40.66 -11.17 -44.69
C SER A 123 -40.76 -9.67 -44.40
N ASP A 124 -41.06 -9.29 -43.17
CA ASP A 124 -41.22 -7.88 -42.76
C ASP A 124 -39.86 -7.18 -42.62
N LEU A 125 -38.77 -7.97 -42.46
CA LEU A 125 -37.43 -7.41 -42.39
C LEU A 125 -36.94 -6.81 -43.69
N LYS A 126 -37.41 -7.33 -44.85
CA LYS A 126 -36.95 -6.92 -46.18
C LYS A 126 -35.43 -6.90 -46.31
N LEU A 127 -34.79 -7.96 -45.87
CA LEU A 127 -33.33 -8.09 -45.92
C LEU A 127 -32.86 -8.15 -47.38
N ALA A 128 -31.71 -7.50 -47.64
CA ALA A 128 -31.08 -7.53 -48.96
C ALA A 128 -30.24 -8.79 -49.22
N HIS A 129 -30.24 -9.75 -48.26
CA HIS A 129 -29.47 -10.96 -48.31
C HIS A 129 -30.29 -12.15 -47.75
N GLU A 130 -29.86 -13.37 -48.07
CA GLU A 130 -30.43 -14.57 -47.47
C GLU A 130 -29.95 -14.78 -46.05
N GLY A 131 -30.75 -15.51 -45.28
CA GLY A 131 -30.48 -15.85 -43.88
C GLY A 131 -31.14 -14.93 -42.88
N GLY A 132 -30.71 -15.01 -41.61
CA GLY A 132 -31.23 -14.19 -40.52
C GLY A 132 -30.63 -12.75 -40.51
N PRO A 133 -31.17 -11.87 -39.61
CA PRO A 133 -30.69 -10.50 -39.52
C PRO A 133 -29.21 -10.45 -39.07
N ARG A 134 -28.43 -9.56 -39.68
CA ARG A 134 -27.04 -9.25 -39.28
C ARG A 134 -27.02 -7.98 -38.43
N MET A 135 -25.93 -7.71 -37.74
CA MET A 135 -25.77 -6.49 -36.95
C MET A 135 -26.05 -5.21 -37.74
N THR A 136 -25.65 -5.17 -39.03
CA THR A 136 -25.91 -4.03 -39.92
C THR A 136 -27.41 -3.78 -40.16
N ASP A 137 -28.21 -4.86 -40.25
CA ASP A 137 -29.66 -4.74 -40.43
C ASP A 137 -30.33 -4.21 -39.15
N VAL A 138 -29.87 -4.74 -38.00
CA VAL A 138 -30.32 -4.27 -36.68
C VAL A 138 -30.00 -2.80 -36.49
N VAL A 139 -28.77 -2.36 -36.82
CA VAL A 139 -28.35 -0.96 -36.77
C VAL A 139 -29.21 -0.07 -37.69
N ALA A 140 -29.53 -0.55 -38.91
CA ALA A 140 -30.39 0.21 -39.83
C ALA A 140 -31.80 0.42 -39.27
N LYS A 141 -32.38 -0.63 -38.66
CA LYS A 141 -33.71 -0.54 -38.02
C LYS A 141 -33.69 0.35 -36.76
N LEU A 142 -32.64 0.28 -35.95
CA LEU A 142 -32.47 1.16 -34.79
C LEU A 142 -32.30 2.64 -35.21
N ARG A 143 -31.65 2.91 -36.33
CA ARG A 143 -31.61 4.27 -36.90
C ARG A 143 -33.00 4.75 -37.30
N GLY A 144 -33.85 3.89 -37.85
CA GLY A 144 -35.26 4.18 -38.09
C GLY A 144 -36.01 4.53 -36.83
N PHE A 145 -35.85 3.73 -35.76
CA PHE A 145 -36.43 4.00 -34.44
C PHE A 145 -35.93 5.34 -33.86
N MET A 146 -34.65 5.62 -33.92
CA MET A 146 -34.11 6.92 -33.50
C MET A 146 -34.66 8.10 -34.26
N ALA A 147 -34.90 7.93 -35.57
CA ALA A 147 -35.49 8.96 -36.42
C ALA A 147 -36.99 9.18 -36.13
N GLU A 148 -37.71 8.17 -35.60
CA GLU A 148 -39.11 8.30 -35.17
C GLU A 148 -39.23 9.12 -33.87
N PHE A 149 -38.22 9.02 -32.95
CA PHE A 149 -38.19 9.70 -31.67
C PHE A 149 -36.94 10.60 -31.53
N PRO A 150 -36.69 11.57 -32.40
CA PRO A 150 -35.44 12.29 -32.47
C PRO A 150 -35.18 13.14 -31.21
N GLU A 151 -36.22 13.69 -30.59
CA GLU A 151 -36.11 14.50 -29.36
C GLU A 151 -35.82 13.63 -28.15
N LEU A 152 -36.28 12.38 -28.14
CA LEU A 152 -36.13 11.46 -26.99
C LEU A 152 -34.66 11.13 -26.71
N LEU A 153 -33.89 10.84 -27.77
CA LEU A 153 -32.45 10.52 -27.65
C LEU A 153 -31.54 11.72 -28.05
N GLY A 154 -32.15 12.85 -28.42
CA GLY A 154 -31.43 14.05 -28.81
C GLY A 154 -30.65 13.92 -30.11
N VAL A 155 -31.03 12.99 -31.02
CA VAL A 155 -30.32 12.70 -32.28
C VAL A 155 -30.36 13.84 -33.28
N SER A 156 -31.25 14.82 -33.10
CA SER A 156 -31.31 16.01 -33.94
C SER A 156 -30.06 16.91 -33.80
N ASN A 157 -29.39 16.85 -32.63
CA ASN A 157 -28.31 17.75 -32.25
C ASN A 157 -26.96 17.08 -32.05
N VAL A 158 -26.90 15.70 -32.07
CA VAL A 158 -25.71 14.93 -31.80
C VAL A 158 -25.41 13.93 -32.92
N ASP A 159 -24.15 13.71 -33.21
CA ASP A 159 -23.66 12.69 -34.13
C ASP A 159 -23.43 11.37 -33.41
N LEU A 160 -24.37 10.42 -33.50
CA LEU A 160 -24.29 9.09 -32.95
C LEU A 160 -23.84 8.11 -34.04
N ARG A 161 -22.65 7.54 -33.87
CA ARG A 161 -22.09 6.54 -34.78
C ARG A 161 -22.11 5.16 -34.15
N PHE A 162 -22.46 4.16 -34.96
CA PHE A 162 -22.44 2.78 -34.54
C PHE A 162 -21.05 2.39 -34.00
N ASP A 163 -21.01 1.83 -32.81
CA ASP A 163 -19.79 1.29 -32.19
C ASP A 163 -19.77 -0.23 -32.31
N GLU A 164 -19.10 -0.70 -33.37
CA GLU A 164 -18.96 -2.14 -33.64
C GLU A 164 -18.22 -2.90 -32.52
N LYS A 165 -17.24 -2.24 -31.88
CA LYS A 165 -16.41 -2.88 -30.85
C LYS A 165 -17.17 -3.14 -29.56
N SER A 166 -18.11 -2.26 -29.23
CA SER A 166 -18.94 -2.37 -28.01
C SER A 166 -20.28 -3.07 -28.27
N SER A 167 -20.55 -3.45 -29.50
CA SER A 167 -21.80 -4.12 -29.90
C SER A 167 -21.60 -5.61 -30.09
N VAL A 168 -22.55 -6.42 -29.56
CA VAL A 168 -22.46 -7.87 -29.65
C VAL A 168 -23.83 -8.51 -29.84
N TYR A 169 -23.87 -9.59 -30.64
CA TYR A 169 -24.98 -10.52 -30.68
C TYR A 169 -24.62 -11.75 -29.82
N ALA A 170 -25.33 -11.91 -28.73
CA ALA A 170 -25.27 -13.09 -27.88
C ALA A 170 -26.47 -13.99 -28.23
N GLY A 171 -26.24 -14.90 -29.17
CA GLY A 171 -27.25 -15.85 -29.62
C GLY A 171 -27.67 -16.84 -28.54
N GLY A 172 -28.50 -17.80 -28.87
CA GLY A 172 -29.01 -18.82 -27.98
C GLY A 172 -30.50 -18.68 -27.71
N GLU A 173 -30.98 -19.25 -26.59
CA GLU A 173 -32.41 -19.29 -26.27
C GLU A 173 -33.10 -17.91 -26.18
N ASN A 174 -32.34 -16.87 -25.88
CA ASN A 174 -32.88 -15.53 -25.63
C ASN A 174 -32.68 -14.55 -26.78
N ASP A 175 -31.94 -14.90 -27.85
CA ASP A 175 -31.72 -14.04 -29.02
C ASP A 175 -31.41 -12.58 -28.65
N LEU A 176 -30.32 -12.39 -27.88
CA LEU A 176 -29.94 -11.08 -27.31
C LEU A 176 -29.02 -10.28 -28.21
N TRP A 177 -29.35 -9.01 -28.43
CA TRP A 177 -28.48 -8.03 -29.10
C TRP A 177 -28.18 -6.88 -28.15
N PHE A 178 -26.92 -6.54 -28.04
CA PHE A 178 -26.41 -5.34 -27.36
C PHE A 178 -25.84 -4.43 -28.42
N VAL A 179 -26.45 -3.27 -28.61
CA VAL A 179 -26.05 -2.34 -29.68
C VAL A 179 -25.75 -0.99 -29.07
N GLU A 180 -24.57 -0.46 -29.40
CA GLU A 180 -24.06 0.80 -28.88
C GLU A 180 -23.81 1.79 -30.02
N PHE A 181 -24.09 3.08 -29.75
CA PHE A 181 -23.76 4.20 -30.63
C PHE A 181 -22.94 5.22 -29.84
N GLN A 182 -21.71 5.46 -30.24
CA GLN A 182 -20.81 6.43 -29.64
C GLN A 182 -21.13 7.84 -30.14
N GLN A 183 -21.16 8.82 -29.24
CA GLN A 183 -21.29 10.23 -29.61
C GLN A 183 -19.97 10.77 -30.21
N PHE A 184 -20.10 11.52 -31.31
CA PHE A 184 -19.04 12.31 -31.90
C PHE A 184 -19.43 13.78 -31.98
N HIS A 185 -18.45 14.65 -31.99
CA HIS A 185 -18.64 16.07 -32.30
C HIS A 185 -17.54 16.54 -33.27
N ARG A 186 -17.93 16.97 -34.47
CA ARG A 186 -16.99 17.40 -35.52
C ARG A 186 -15.85 16.40 -35.79
N GLY A 187 -16.17 15.13 -35.77
CA GLY A 187 -15.22 14.02 -35.99
C GLY A 187 -14.42 13.56 -34.81
N VAL A 188 -14.52 14.20 -33.64
CA VAL A 188 -13.87 13.78 -32.38
C VAL A 188 -14.88 13.04 -31.51
N SER A 189 -14.51 11.87 -30.98
CA SER A 189 -15.35 11.08 -30.07
C SER A 189 -15.50 11.76 -28.71
N VAL A 190 -16.69 11.62 -28.11
CA VAL A 190 -16.97 12.08 -26.73
C VAL A 190 -16.88 10.88 -25.80
N GLU A 191 -15.94 10.90 -24.90
CA GLU A 191 -15.64 9.76 -24.01
C GLU A 191 -16.83 9.40 -23.11
N GLY A 192 -17.19 8.10 -23.10
CA GLY A 192 -18.28 7.58 -22.28
C GLY A 192 -19.68 8.10 -22.64
N ALA A 193 -19.81 8.81 -23.78
CA ALA A 193 -21.10 9.33 -24.24
C ALA A 193 -21.68 8.40 -25.30
N ASN A 194 -22.61 7.53 -24.93
CA ASN A 194 -23.21 6.53 -25.82
C ASN A 194 -24.74 6.52 -25.74
N ALA A 195 -25.38 6.14 -26.83
CA ALA A 195 -26.75 5.63 -26.82
C ALA A 195 -26.69 4.09 -26.95
N PHE A 196 -27.51 3.41 -26.18
CA PHE A 196 -27.52 1.96 -26.15
C PHE A 196 -28.91 1.37 -26.37
N PHE A 197 -28.94 0.16 -26.94
CA PHE A 197 -30.15 -0.64 -27.13
C PHE A 197 -29.89 -2.07 -26.72
N ARG A 198 -30.88 -2.65 -26.03
CA ARG A 198 -30.90 -4.06 -25.63
C ARG A 198 -32.15 -4.68 -26.24
N ILE A 199 -31.92 -5.64 -27.14
CA ILE A 199 -32.99 -6.34 -27.87
C ILE A 199 -33.00 -7.78 -27.38
N ASN A 200 -34.17 -8.23 -26.93
CA ASN A 200 -34.38 -9.59 -26.46
C ASN A 200 -35.53 -10.21 -27.23
N ASN A 201 -35.34 -11.40 -27.80
CA ASN A 201 -36.34 -12.10 -28.60
C ASN A 201 -36.98 -11.17 -29.67
N GLY A 202 -36.15 -10.38 -30.34
CA GLY A 202 -36.58 -9.47 -31.39
C GLY A 202 -37.22 -8.17 -30.93
N ASN A 203 -37.37 -7.93 -29.63
CA ASN A 203 -38.00 -6.74 -29.07
C ASN A 203 -36.99 -5.84 -28.35
N ILE A 204 -37.03 -4.52 -28.58
CA ILE A 204 -36.26 -3.57 -27.77
C ILE A 204 -36.88 -3.54 -26.38
N VAL A 205 -36.16 -4.02 -25.36
CA VAL A 205 -36.62 -4.09 -23.97
C VAL A 205 -35.99 -3.01 -23.09
N GLN A 206 -34.81 -2.50 -23.47
CA GLN A 206 -34.11 -1.41 -22.82
C GLN A 206 -33.39 -0.55 -23.84
N PHE A 207 -33.40 0.76 -23.64
CA PHE A 207 -32.60 1.71 -24.39
C PHE A 207 -32.41 3.01 -23.57
N GLY A 208 -31.45 3.81 -23.96
CA GLY A 208 -31.17 5.07 -23.28
C GLY A 208 -29.84 5.68 -23.73
N THR A 209 -29.39 6.65 -22.95
CA THR A 209 -28.13 7.34 -23.20
C THR A 209 -27.31 7.43 -21.91
N ASP A 210 -25.98 7.30 -22.02
CA ASP A 210 -25.05 7.66 -20.96
C ASP A 210 -24.26 8.89 -21.44
N ARG A 211 -24.30 9.98 -20.64
CA ARG A 211 -23.56 11.26 -20.86
C ARG A 211 -23.71 11.91 -22.24
N VAL A 212 -24.59 11.42 -23.08
CA VAL A 212 -24.86 12.05 -24.39
C VAL A 212 -25.41 13.44 -24.16
N SER A 213 -24.75 14.47 -24.69
CA SER A 213 -25.09 15.86 -24.40
C SER A 213 -24.62 16.80 -25.51
N ASP A 214 -25.12 18.03 -25.50
CA ASP A 214 -24.75 19.05 -26.50
C ASP A 214 -23.31 19.53 -26.23
N VAL A 215 -22.43 19.32 -27.21
CA VAL A 215 -21.03 19.74 -27.12
C VAL A 215 -20.88 21.14 -27.70
N ARG A 216 -20.38 22.07 -26.90
CA ARG A 216 -20.12 23.48 -27.29
C ARG A 216 -18.62 23.78 -27.40
N THR A 217 -17.76 22.82 -27.08
CA THR A 217 -16.29 22.96 -27.10
C THR A 217 -15.76 22.80 -28.53
N GLY A 218 -14.84 23.67 -28.93
CA GLY A 218 -14.12 23.51 -30.20
C GLY A 218 -13.17 22.31 -30.19
N VAL A 219 -12.93 21.75 -31.39
CA VAL A 219 -12.09 20.55 -31.56
C VAL A 219 -10.68 20.84 -32.10
N THR A 220 -10.27 22.11 -32.12
CA THR A 220 -8.93 22.52 -32.54
C THR A 220 -8.02 22.64 -31.31
N PRO A 221 -6.97 21.80 -31.18
CA PRO A 221 -6.04 21.88 -30.06
C PRO A 221 -5.18 23.14 -30.15
N LYS A 222 -4.80 23.71 -29.00
CA LYS A 222 -3.86 24.84 -28.92
C LYS A 222 -2.41 24.39 -28.75
N ILE A 223 -2.21 23.19 -28.20
CA ILE A 223 -0.92 22.52 -28.12
C ILE A 223 -0.94 21.29 -29.03
N ASP A 224 0.18 20.98 -29.64
CA ASP A 224 0.31 19.78 -30.45
C ASP A 224 0.54 18.52 -29.57
N ARG A 225 0.50 17.35 -30.20
CA ARG A 225 0.69 16.07 -29.53
C ARG A 225 2.09 15.90 -28.92
N VAL A 226 3.12 16.57 -29.49
CA VAL A 226 4.50 16.47 -28.97
C VAL A 226 4.61 17.23 -27.65
N ALA A 227 4.03 18.43 -27.58
CA ALA A 227 3.94 19.20 -26.34
C ALA A 227 3.13 18.47 -25.26
N ALA A 228 2.02 17.80 -25.65
CA ALA A 228 1.22 16.99 -24.75
C ALA A 228 2.01 15.79 -24.22
N LEU A 229 2.74 15.05 -25.06
CA LEU A 229 3.61 13.96 -24.66
C LEU A 229 4.70 14.44 -23.68
N ALA A 230 5.32 15.59 -23.97
CA ALA A 230 6.31 16.18 -23.06
C ALA A 230 5.74 16.50 -21.66
N SER A 231 4.45 16.87 -21.58
CA SER A 231 3.76 17.04 -20.29
C SER A 231 3.61 15.72 -19.52
N VAL A 232 3.25 14.64 -20.22
CA VAL A 232 3.15 13.30 -19.58
C VAL A 232 4.50 12.85 -19.06
N VAL A 233 5.58 12.98 -19.86
CA VAL A 233 6.95 12.60 -19.48
C VAL A 233 7.41 13.37 -18.24
N ARG A 234 7.12 14.68 -18.16
CA ARG A 234 7.41 15.50 -16.96
C ARG A 234 6.62 15.04 -15.73
N THR A 235 5.34 14.73 -15.93
CA THR A 235 4.47 14.25 -14.83
C THR A 235 4.95 12.91 -14.28
N LEU A 236 5.42 12.02 -15.16
CA LEU A 236 6.03 10.74 -14.75
C LEU A 236 7.43 10.91 -14.10
N GLY A 237 8.03 12.10 -14.15
CA GLY A 237 9.37 12.34 -13.62
C GLY A 237 10.47 11.58 -14.34
N VAL A 238 10.27 11.22 -15.61
CA VAL A 238 11.23 10.42 -16.41
C VAL A 238 11.83 11.25 -17.54
N ARG A 239 12.94 10.78 -18.09
CA ARG A 239 13.54 11.36 -19.31
C ARG A 239 12.96 10.64 -20.54
N VAL A 240 13.04 11.29 -21.68
CA VAL A 240 12.52 10.74 -22.97
C VAL A 240 13.19 9.41 -23.34
N ASP A 241 14.48 9.25 -23.04
CA ASP A 241 15.23 8.00 -23.27
C ASP A 241 14.85 6.85 -22.33
N GLN A 242 14.04 7.13 -21.31
CA GLN A 242 13.46 6.13 -20.41
C GLN A 242 12.07 5.68 -20.85
N ILE A 243 11.52 6.20 -21.95
CA ILE A 243 10.28 5.69 -22.56
C ILE A 243 10.63 4.44 -23.35
N GLN A 244 9.99 3.34 -23.01
CA GLN A 244 10.20 2.05 -23.69
C GLN A 244 9.37 1.96 -24.98
N GLU A 245 8.10 2.37 -24.91
CA GLU A 245 7.18 2.30 -26.02
C GLU A 245 6.11 3.41 -25.92
N ILE A 246 5.73 3.99 -27.04
CA ILE A 246 4.57 4.87 -27.15
C ILE A 246 3.49 4.13 -27.94
N LYS A 247 2.50 3.58 -27.24
CA LYS A 247 1.39 2.81 -27.84
C LYS A 247 0.36 3.71 -28.53
N ASN A 248 0.09 4.86 -27.95
CA ASN A 248 -0.73 5.92 -28.54
C ASN A 248 0.01 7.25 -28.43
N PRO A 249 0.51 7.81 -29.53
CA PRO A 249 1.27 9.06 -29.52
C PRO A 249 0.40 10.31 -29.31
N GLY A 250 -0.92 10.16 -29.28
CA GLY A 250 -1.89 11.22 -29.05
C GLY A 250 -3.09 11.14 -29.98
N THR A 251 -4.23 10.80 -29.39
CA THR A 251 -5.55 10.83 -30.03
C THR A 251 -6.39 11.92 -29.38
N LEU A 252 -7.02 12.79 -30.19
CA LEU A 252 -7.94 13.80 -29.67
C LEU A 252 -9.24 13.16 -29.21
N LYS A 253 -9.67 13.51 -27.99
CA LYS A 253 -10.97 13.15 -27.42
C LYS A 253 -11.63 14.36 -26.76
N LEU A 254 -12.93 14.35 -26.71
CA LEU A 254 -13.72 15.23 -25.88
C LEU A 254 -14.09 14.47 -24.61
N VAL A 255 -13.78 15.01 -23.45
CA VAL A 255 -14.14 14.40 -22.17
C VAL A 255 -15.21 15.24 -21.48
N PRO A 256 -16.34 14.64 -21.05
CA PRO A 256 -17.32 15.32 -20.22
C PRO A 256 -16.70 15.75 -18.90
N THR A 257 -17.05 16.92 -18.42
CA THR A 257 -16.54 17.47 -17.15
C THR A 257 -17.66 18.11 -16.36
N LEU A 258 -17.43 18.24 -15.05
CA LEU A 258 -18.26 19.05 -14.17
C LEU A 258 -18.28 20.52 -14.62
N THR A 259 -19.33 21.24 -14.24
CA THR A 259 -19.35 22.69 -14.36
C THR A 259 -18.50 23.31 -13.24
N ALA A 260 -18.06 24.56 -13.44
CA ALA A 260 -17.22 25.22 -12.46
C ALA A 260 -17.95 25.36 -11.11
N GLY A 261 -17.30 24.98 -10.03
CA GLY A 261 -17.84 25.03 -8.67
C GLY A 261 -18.67 23.83 -8.24
N GLU A 262 -18.89 22.84 -9.10
CA GLU A 262 -19.52 21.58 -8.72
C GLU A 262 -18.50 20.59 -8.13
N HIS A 263 -18.98 19.77 -7.18
CA HIS A 263 -18.22 18.66 -6.61
C HIS A 263 -18.80 17.30 -7.08
N PRO A 264 -17.97 16.28 -7.36
CA PRO A 264 -18.43 14.98 -7.89
C PRO A 264 -19.52 14.30 -7.05
N ALA A 265 -19.47 14.44 -5.74
CA ALA A 265 -20.42 13.85 -4.81
C ALA A 265 -21.75 14.61 -4.66
N GLU A 266 -21.86 15.81 -5.26
CA GLU A 266 -23.05 16.65 -5.13
C GLU A 266 -24.08 16.33 -6.19
N LYS A 267 -25.37 16.39 -5.79
CA LYS A 267 -26.47 16.28 -6.73
C LYS A 267 -26.49 17.51 -7.66
N PHE A 268 -26.68 17.27 -8.94
CA PHE A 268 -26.81 18.38 -9.91
C PHE A 268 -28.11 19.17 -9.72
N GLU A 269 -27.99 20.42 -9.31
CA GLU A 269 -29.14 21.32 -9.09
C GLU A 269 -29.36 22.33 -10.23
N GLY A 270 -28.52 22.30 -11.27
CA GLY A 270 -28.63 23.20 -12.43
C GLY A 270 -29.85 22.94 -13.32
N ALA A 271 -30.02 23.78 -14.34
CA ALA A 271 -31.08 23.63 -15.32
C ALA A 271 -30.90 22.33 -16.15
N PRO A 272 -31.99 21.62 -16.49
CA PRO A 272 -31.91 20.44 -17.35
C PRO A 272 -31.10 20.71 -18.63
N GLY A 273 -30.25 19.76 -19.03
CA GLY A 273 -29.41 19.85 -20.22
C GLY A 273 -28.15 20.72 -20.08
N SER A 274 -27.90 21.31 -18.89
CA SER A 274 -26.76 22.21 -18.71
C SER A 274 -25.61 21.61 -17.86
N GLY A 275 -25.71 20.32 -17.47
CA GLY A 275 -24.85 19.72 -16.47
C GLY A 275 -23.57 19.08 -16.99
N TYR A 276 -23.34 19.07 -18.30
CA TYR A 276 -22.09 18.61 -18.88
C TYR A 276 -21.34 19.76 -19.54
N ARG A 277 -20.08 19.91 -19.16
CA ARG A 277 -19.08 20.66 -19.94
C ARG A 277 -18.19 19.66 -20.67
N HIS A 278 -17.39 20.13 -21.60
CA HIS A 278 -16.49 19.27 -22.35
C HIS A 278 -15.11 19.92 -22.43
N ARG A 279 -14.06 19.10 -22.29
CA ARG A 279 -12.69 19.49 -22.58
C ARG A 279 -12.16 18.68 -23.73
N LEU A 280 -11.41 19.35 -24.62
CA LEU A 280 -10.63 18.66 -25.63
C LEU A 280 -9.31 18.21 -25.01
N VAL A 281 -9.01 16.93 -25.11
CA VAL A 281 -7.78 16.35 -24.55
C VAL A 281 -7.02 15.55 -25.60
N TRP A 282 -5.71 15.45 -25.40
CA TRP A 282 -4.88 14.43 -25.99
C TRP A 282 -4.88 13.22 -25.09
N GLU A 283 -5.34 12.07 -25.58
CA GLU A 283 -5.15 10.78 -24.91
C GLU A 283 -3.86 10.14 -25.42
N ILE A 284 -2.96 9.83 -24.50
CA ILE A 284 -1.61 9.29 -24.78
C ILE A 284 -1.42 8.03 -23.98
N GLU A 285 -0.88 6.96 -24.61
CA GLU A 285 -0.53 5.72 -23.92
C GLU A 285 0.96 5.40 -24.16
N LEU A 286 1.67 5.11 -23.06
CA LEU A 286 3.09 4.78 -23.10
C LEU A 286 3.50 3.83 -21.98
N SER A 287 4.65 3.16 -22.15
CA SER A 287 5.35 2.43 -21.10
C SER A 287 6.77 2.97 -20.93
N ARG A 288 7.36 2.77 -19.75
CA ARG A 288 8.72 3.22 -19.46
C ARG A 288 9.67 2.05 -19.22
N THR A 289 10.94 2.25 -19.51
CA THR A 289 12.01 1.26 -19.31
C THR A 289 12.13 0.90 -17.83
N GLY A 290 12.15 -0.40 -17.53
CA GLY A 290 12.26 -0.90 -16.15
C GLY A 290 10.96 -0.88 -15.36
N ASP A 291 9.85 -0.51 -16.00
CA ASP A 291 8.50 -0.59 -15.45
C ASP A 291 7.65 -1.54 -16.29
N THR A 292 6.69 -2.18 -15.66
CA THR A 292 5.72 -3.05 -16.34
C THR A 292 4.41 -2.32 -16.60
N ALA A 293 4.23 -1.13 -16.04
CA ALA A 293 3.03 -0.33 -16.18
C ALA A 293 2.88 0.23 -17.60
N VAL A 294 1.63 0.25 -18.07
CA VAL A 294 1.21 0.96 -19.27
C VAL A 294 0.35 2.13 -18.81
N TYR A 295 0.87 3.33 -18.99
CA TYR A 295 0.21 4.54 -18.55
C TYR A 295 -0.65 5.12 -19.66
N LYS A 296 -1.89 5.46 -19.33
CA LYS A 296 -2.79 6.27 -20.16
C LYS A 296 -2.98 7.63 -19.50
N ALA A 297 -2.66 8.67 -20.23
CA ALA A 297 -2.78 10.04 -19.78
C ALA A 297 -3.81 10.81 -20.61
N LYS A 298 -4.55 11.73 -19.98
CA LYS A 298 -5.36 12.74 -20.62
C LYS A 298 -4.76 14.10 -20.36
N VAL A 299 -4.34 14.76 -21.42
CA VAL A 299 -3.70 16.08 -21.36
C VAL A 299 -4.63 17.12 -21.99
N ASP A 300 -4.93 18.19 -21.26
CA ASP A 300 -5.76 19.28 -21.80
C ASP A 300 -5.11 19.87 -23.07
N ALA A 301 -5.82 19.81 -24.17
CA ALA A 301 -5.32 20.23 -25.47
C ALA A 301 -5.22 21.77 -25.61
N LYS A 302 -5.65 22.52 -24.58
CA LYS A 302 -5.56 23.99 -24.53
C LYS A 302 -4.28 24.47 -23.84
N ASP A 303 -3.92 23.88 -22.70
CA ASP A 303 -2.87 24.40 -21.82
C ASP A 303 -1.79 23.39 -21.46
N GLY A 304 -1.96 22.10 -21.79
CA GLY A 304 -0.98 21.05 -21.55
C GLY A 304 -0.99 20.47 -20.14
N ASN A 305 -1.98 20.80 -19.31
CA ASN A 305 -2.13 20.22 -18.00
C ASN A 305 -2.53 18.74 -18.12
N VAL A 306 -1.85 17.86 -17.38
CA VAL A 306 -2.24 16.44 -17.28
C VAL A 306 -3.44 16.36 -16.35
N LEU A 307 -4.59 15.95 -16.88
CA LEU A 307 -5.85 15.86 -16.14
C LEU A 307 -6.05 14.49 -15.51
N SER A 308 -5.49 13.45 -16.10
CA SER A 308 -5.45 12.11 -15.53
C SER A 308 -4.21 11.35 -16.00
N LEU A 309 -3.76 10.47 -15.16
CA LEU A 309 -2.75 9.46 -15.44
C LEU A 309 -3.26 8.15 -14.84
N GLU A 310 -3.46 7.14 -15.66
CA GLU A 310 -4.03 5.85 -15.28
C GLU A 310 -3.04 4.75 -15.66
N ASP A 311 -2.81 3.80 -14.76
CA ASP A 311 -2.11 2.57 -15.08
C ASP A 311 -3.12 1.53 -15.60
N LEU A 312 -2.95 1.15 -16.86
CA LEU A 312 -3.81 0.16 -17.54
C LEU A 312 -3.40 -1.29 -17.26
N THR A 313 -2.37 -1.50 -16.44
CA THR A 313 -1.82 -2.83 -16.20
C THR A 313 -2.69 -3.59 -15.22
N TYR A 314 -3.07 -4.80 -15.58
CA TYR A 314 -3.73 -5.72 -14.66
C TYR A 314 -2.67 -6.40 -13.80
N TYR A 315 -2.75 -6.17 -12.51
CA TYR A 315 -1.89 -6.81 -11.52
C TYR A 315 -2.58 -8.03 -10.94
N ALA A 316 -1.80 -9.10 -10.80
CA ALA A 316 -2.15 -10.21 -9.94
C ALA A 316 -1.53 -9.99 -8.56
N GLN A 317 -2.02 -10.68 -7.56
CA GLN A 317 -1.60 -10.50 -6.17
C GLN A 317 -1.17 -11.81 -5.52
N VAL A 318 -0.13 -11.73 -4.70
CA VAL A 318 0.27 -12.80 -3.78
C VAL A 318 -0.25 -12.43 -2.39
N THR A 319 -1.10 -13.27 -1.82
CA THR A 319 -1.73 -13.02 -0.51
C THR A 319 -1.58 -14.22 0.41
N GLY A 320 -1.71 -13.98 1.72
CA GLY A 320 -1.78 -15.01 2.73
C GLY A 320 -2.33 -14.49 4.04
N GLY A 321 -2.94 -15.37 4.83
CA GLY A 321 -3.33 -15.08 6.19
C GLY A 321 -2.10 -14.92 7.07
N ILE A 322 -2.08 -13.87 7.89
CA ILE A 322 -1.02 -13.61 8.87
C ILE A 322 -1.64 -13.29 10.23
N TYR A 323 -0.93 -13.57 11.30
CA TYR A 323 -1.31 -13.09 12.62
C TYR A 323 -0.80 -11.66 12.82
N PRO A 324 -1.69 -10.69 13.11
CA PRO A 324 -1.30 -9.29 13.30
C PRO A 324 -0.31 -9.11 14.46
N THR A 325 -0.56 -9.74 15.60
CA THR A 325 0.27 -9.65 16.81
C THR A 325 0.67 -11.02 17.34
N THR A 326 -0.29 -11.91 17.55
CA THR A 326 -0.06 -13.25 18.12
C THR A 326 -0.99 -14.29 17.48
N ASN A 327 -0.69 -15.55 17.65
CA ASN A 327 -1.49 -16.67 17.14
C ASN A 327 -2.87 -16.84 17.83
N THR A 328 -3.24 -15.99 18.77
CA THR A 328 -4.59 -15.89 19.31
C THR A 328 -5.45 -14.87 18.58
N ASP A 329 -4.85 -14.03 17.74
CA ASP A 329 -5.58 -13.13 16.88
C ASP A 329 -6.23 -13.91 15.71
N PRO A 330 -7.35 -13.45 15.16
CA PRO A 330 -7.80 -13.94 13.88
C PRO A 330 -6.75 -13.67 12.79
N GLU A 331 -6.51 -14.65 11.92
CA GLU A 331 -5.68 -14.41 10.74
C GLU A 331 -6.31 -13.34 9.85
N VAL A 332 -5.50 -12.39 9.40
CA VAL A 332 -5.89 -11.34 8.46
C VAL A 332 -5.19 -11.59 7.14
N VAL A 333 -5.94 -11.64 6.04
CA VAL A 333 -5.36 -11.78 4.70
C VAL A 333 -4.63 -10.48 4.35
N ARG A 334 -3.35 -10.59 4.03
CA ARG A 334 -2.48 -9.49 3.59
C ARG A 334 -1.77 -9.84 2.29
N GLY A 335 -1.46 -8.81 1.51
CA GLY A 335 -0.52 -8.95 0.41
C GLY A 335 0.89 -9.27 0.94
N LEU A 336 1.58 -10.20 0.27
CA LEU A 336 2.93 -10.60 0.68
C LEU A 336 3.97 -9.76 -0.07
N PRO A 337 4.64 -8.83 0.63
CA PRO A 337 5.47 -7.80 0.00
C PRO A 337 6.79 -8.37 -0.51
N PHE A 338 7.25 -7.88 -1.67
CA PHE A 338 8.56 -8.20 -2.27
C PHE A 338 8.83 -9.70 -2.44
N ALA A 339 7.77 -10.50 -2.62
CA ALA A 339 7.88 -11.93 -2.90
C ALA A 339 8.31 -12.16 -4.36
N ASN A 340 9.21 -13.11 -4.57
CA ASN A 340 9.58 -13.55 -5.90
C ASN A 340 8.46 -14.44 -6.47
N VAL A 341 8.00 -14.08 -7.65
CA VAL A 341 7.01 -14.84 -8.42
C VAL A 341 7.68 -15.33 -9.69
N THR A 342 7.73 -16.64 -9.89
CA THR A 342 8.17 -17.23 -11.15
C THR A 342 6.97 -17.32 -12.11
N ASN A 343 6.98 -16.51 -13.19
CA ASN A 343 5.97 -16.51 -14.24
C ASN A 343 6.65 -16.22 -15.58
N GLY A 344 7.21 -17.27 -16.18
CA GLY A 344 8.14 -17.18 -17.31
C GLY A 344 9.51 -16.63 -16.88
N THR A 345 9.55 -15.45 -16.31
CA THR A 345 10.72 -14.85 -15.64
C THR A 345 10.41 -14.64 -14.16
N THR A 346 11.45 -14.35 -13.35
CA THR A 346 11.23 -13.97 -11.96
C THR A 346 10.79 -12.50 -11.89
N LYS A 347 9.65 -12.27 -11.27
CA LYS A 347 9.07 -10.96 -10.94
C LYS A 347 9.07 -10.80 -9.44
N VAL A 348 9.02 -9.57 -8.95
CA VAL A 348 8.96 -9.26 -7.52
C VAL A 348 7.66 -8.52 -7.26
N THR A 349 6.92 -8.91 -6.23
CA THR A 349 5.71 -8.17 -5.84
C THR A 349 6.07 -6.80 -5.27
N ASP A 350 5.15 -5.85 -5.37
CA ASP A 350 5.24 -4.56 -4.66
C ASP A 350 4.99 -4.70 -3.15
N ALA A 351 4.92 -3.57 -2.44
CA ALA A 351 4.65 -3.55 -1.00
C ALA A 351 3.26 -4.10 -0.63
N ALA A 352 2.30 -4.08 -1.55
CA ALA A 352 0.95 -4.60 -1.37
C ALA A 352 0.78 -6.05 -1.89
N GLY A 353 1.87 -6.68 -2.34
CA GLY A 353 1.85 -8.04 -2.88
C GLY A 353 1.42 -8.14 -4.34
N ASN A 354 1.30 -7.02 -5.08
CA ASN A 354 0.91 -7.03 -6.48
C ASN A 354 2.10 -7.27 -7.40
N TYR A 355 1.87 -7.91 -8.53
CA TYR A 355 2.86 -8.09 -9.60
C TYR A 355 2.17 -8.19 -10.96
N THR A 356 2.91 -7.95 -12.02
CA THR A 356 2.38 -8.11 -13.39
C THR A 356 2.30 -9.58 -13.77
N PHE A 357 1.09 -10.07 -14.01
CA PHE A 357 0.86 -11.42 -14.49
C PHE A 357 0.95 -11.49 -16.03
N SER A 358 1.70 -12.47 -16.52
CA SER A 358 1.66 -12.88 -17.92
C SER A 358 0.91 -14.21 -18.02
N ALA A 359 0.48 -14.60 -19.19
CA ALA A 359 -0.12 -15.93 -19.38
C ALA A 359 0.82 -17.05 -18.90
N GLY A 360 0.26 -18.19 -18.53
CA GLY A 360 0.99 -19.36 -18.03
C GLY A 360 0.96 -19.49 -16.51
N THR A 361 1.78 -20.38 -15.97
CA THR A 361 1.79 -20.64 -14.52
C THR A 361 2.65 -19.64 -13.78
N ALA A 362 2.10 -19.04 -12.74
CA ALA A 362 2.83 -18.27 -11.75
C ALA A 362 3.04 -19.12 -10.49
N THR A 363 4.24 -19.07 -9.90
CA THR A 363 4.60 -19.85 -8.70
C THR A 363 5.35 -19.01 -7.70
N VAL A 364 5.00 -19.16 -6.42
CA VAL A 364 5.64 -18.50 -5.26
C VAL A 364 6.07 -19.54 -4.23
N THR A 365 7.27 -19.35 -3.68
CA THR A 365 7.86 -20.24 -2.66
C THR A 365 8.17 -19.53 -1.35
N LEU A 366 7.62 -18.32 -1.10
CA LEU A 366 7.97 -17.41 -0.02
C LEU A 366 9.49 -17.14 0.06
N ASN A 367 10.10 -17.05 -1.10
CA ASN A 367 11.46 -16.57 -1.28
C ASN A 367 11.34 -15.19 -1.94
N GLY A 368 11.71 -14.15 -1.23
CA GLY A 368 11.56 -12.78 -1.69
C GLY A 368 12.90 -12.07 -1.85
N LYS A 369 12.82 -10.76 -2.01
CA LYS A 369 13.99 -9.91 -2.16
C LYS A 369 14.84 -9.86 -0.88
N TYR A 370 14.22 -9.91 0.30
CA TYR A 370 14.86 -9.69 1.59
C TYR A 370 14.87 -10.93 2.49
N PHE A 371 13.85 -11.78 2.37
CA PHE A 371 13.75 -12.98 3.18
C PHE A 371 13.48 -14.22 2.34
N ARG A 372 14.10 -15.32 2.75
CA ARG A 372 13.81 -16.67 2.30
C ARG A 372 13.26 -17.46 3.48
N MET A 373 12.04 -17.96 3.33
CA MET A 373 11.46 -18.84 4.34
C MET A 373 11.87 -20.29 4.08
N THR A 374 12.38 -20.96 5.10
CA THR A 374 12.51 -22.42 5.14
C THR A 374 11.60 -22.94 6.24
N ASP A 375 10.91 -24.04 6.00
CA ASP A 375 9.91 -24.56 6.92
C ASP A 375 10.15 -26.04 7.16
N SER A 376 10.36 -26.41 8.43
CA SER A 376 10.57 -27.82 8.80
C SER A 376 9.32 -28.67 8.63
N CYS A 377 8.15 -28.04 8.42
CA CYS A 377 6.90 -28.73 8.10
C CYS A 377 6.78 -29.16 6.63
N GLY A 378 7.63 -28.68 5.76
CA GLY A 378 7.68 -29.05 4.36
C GLY A 378 7.97 -27.90 3.40
N SER A 379 8.08 -28.22 2.12
CA SER A 379 8.38 -27.23 1.09
C SER A 379 7.21 -26.26 0.92
N ILE A 380 7.53 -24.98 0.81
CA ILE A 380 6.57 -23.93 0.53
C ILE A 380 6.49 -23.74 -0.97
N SER A 381 5.33 -24.01 -1.58
CA SER A 381 5.07 -23.73 -2.99
C SER A 381 3.59 -23.57 -3.26
N LYS A 382 3.22 -22.50 -3.96
CA LYS A 382 1.85 -22.26 -4.42
C LYS A 382 1.87 -21.72 -5.83
N SER A 383 0.93 -22.18 -6.65
CA SER A 383 0.86 -21.80 -8.06
C SER A 383 -0.56 -21.48 -8.50
N ASP A 384 -0.69 -20.59 -9.48
CA ASP A 384 -1.91 -20.33 -10.24
C ASP A 384 -1.57 -20.19 -11.73
N SER A 385 -2.44 -20.71 -12.61
CA SER A 385 -2.28 -20.64 -14.07
C SER A 385 -3.42 -19.92 -14.78
N SER A 386 -4.40 -19.41 -14.04
CA SER A 386 -5.60 -18.81 -14.59
C SER A 386 -5.59 -17.28 -14.49
N THR A 387 -5.44 -16.75 -13.31
CA THR A 387 -5.49 -15.31 -13.01
C THR A 387 -4.15 -14.74 -12.57
N GLY A 388 -3.21 -15.59 -12.17
CA GLY A 388 -1.98 -15.22 -11.50
C GLY A 388 -2.15 -14.88 -10.03
N ASN A 389 -3.38 -14.82 -9.51
CA ASN A 389 -3.61 -14.55 -8.09
C ASN A 389 -3.22 -15.77 -7.26
N ILE A 390 -2.19 -15.61 -6.42
CA ILE A 390 -1.66 -16.69 -5.59
C ILE A 390 -2.07 -16.43 -4.14
N ALA A 391 -3.07 -17.18 -3.66
CA ALA A 391 -3.53 -17.10 -2.29
C ALA A 391 -2.98 -18.28 -1.48
N PHE A 392 -2.16 -18.00 -0.47
CA PHE A 392 -1.73 -19.00 0.49
C PHE A 392 -2.85 -19.38 1.49
N GLY A 393 -3.96 -18.63 1.45
CA GLY A 393 -5.13 -18.87 2.29
C GLY A 393 -4.92 -18.50 3.74
N THR A 394 -5.95 -18.79 4.54
CA THR A 394 -5.90 -18.85 6.00
C THR A 394 -5.94 -20.31 6.40
N SER A 395 -5.10 -20.74 7.30
CA SER A 395 -5.11 -22.10 7.83
C SER A 395 -5.64 -22.09 9.25
N GLY A 396 -6.41 -23.08 9.62
CA GLY A 396 -6.97 -23.23 10.96
C GLY A 396 -5.94 -23.54 12.07
N GLY A 397 -4.68 -23.17 11.85
CA GLY A 397 -3.66 -23.10 12.88
C GLY A 397 -3.25 -24.42 13.51
N THR A 398 -2.98 -25.47 12.72
CA THR A 398 -2.35 -26.67 13.29
C THR A 398 -0.87 -26.66 12.99
N ASP A 399 -0.05 -26.49 14.01
CA ASP A 399 1.39 -26.72 13.93
C ASP A 399 1.67 -28.12 13.41
N CYS A 400 2.70 -28.26 12.61
CA CYS A 400 3.22 -29.57 12.34
C CYS A 400 3.93 -30.12 13.58
N THR A 401 3.43 -31.20 14.10
CA THR A 401 4.02 -31.92 15.26
C THR A 401 5.23 -32.76 14.85
N THR A 402 5.37 -33.04 13.57
CA THR A 402 6.46 -33.85 13.00
C THR A 402 7.12 -33.11 11.85
N PRO A 403 8.46 -32.94 11.82
CA PRO A 403 9.16 -32.31 10.70
C PRO A 403 8.77 -32.95 9.36
N GLY A 404 8.50 -32.13 8.37
CA GLY A 404 8.09 -32.55 7.03
C GLY A 404 6.63 -32.97 6.89
N SER A 405 5.81 -32.92 7.94
CA SER A 405 4.39 -33.33 7.91
C SER A 405 3.38 -32.22 7.69
N GLY A 406 3.81 -30.99 7.60
CA GLY A 406 2.93 -29.85 7.28
C GLY A 406 2.61 -29.80 5.78
N GLY A 407 1.45 -29.27 5.44
CA GLY A 407 1.11 -29.04 4.03
C GLY A 407 2.06 -28.05 3.38
N ALA A 408 2.57 -28.42 2.20
CA ALA A 408 3.46 -27.54 1.43
C ALA A 408 2.86 -26.14 1.25
N GLY A 409 3.61 -25.12 1.65
CA GLY A 409 3.29 -23.72 1.38
C GLY A 409 2.11 -23.11 2.14
N ASN A 410 1.62 -23.78 3.17
CA ASN A 410 0.43 -23.31 3.88
C ASN A 410 0.58 -23.18 5.39
N THR A 411 1.79 -23.16 5.90
CA THR A 411 2.01 -22.95 7.33
C THR A 411 1.84 -21.47 7.67
N HIS A 412 1.03 -21.16 8.68
CA HIS A 412 0.78 -19.80 9.14
C HIS A 412 2.02 -19.12 9.72
N ALA A 413 2.94 -19.88 10.34
CA ALA A 413 4.22 -19.37 10.81
C ALA A 413 5.07 -18.77 9.68
N SER A 414 5.21 -19.47 8.54
CA SER A 414 5.98 -18.98 7.39
C SER A 414 5.38 -17.75 6.76
N ARG A 415 4.04 -17.65 6.62
CA ARG A 415 3.36 -16.47 6.09
C ARG A 415 3.50 -15.28 7.02
N THR A 416 3.23 -15.49 8.31
CA THR A 416 3.33 -14.45 9.34
C THR A 416 4.76 -13.92 9.45
N GLY A 417 5.75 -14.81 9.53
CA GLY A 417 7.16 -14.43 9.57
C GLY A 417 7.61 -13.67 8.31
N TYR A 418 7.22 -14.16 7.13
CA TYR A 418 7.55 -13.46 5.88
C TYR A 418 7.04 -12.02 5.88
N TYR A 419 5.78 -11.83 6.28
CA TYR A 419 5.15 -10.50 6.31
C TYR A 419 5.84 -9.57 7.30
N HIS A 420 5.99 -9.95 8.56
CA HIS A 420 6.56 -9.08 9.59
C HIS A 420 8.04 -8.78 9.36
N LEU A 421 8.85 -9.78 9.04
CA LEU A 421 10.28 -9.61 8.77
C LEU A 421 10.54 -8.72 7.54
N THR A 422 9.75 -8.90 6.48
CA THR A 422 9.89 -8.07 5.29
C THR A 422 9.50 -6.61 5.57
N ASN A 423 8.43 -6.38 6.32
CA ASN A 423 7.98 -5.02 6.61
C ASN A 423 8.95 -4.26 7.53
N ILE A 424 9.47 -4.89 8.61
CA ILE A 424 10.46 -4.22 9.47
C ILE A 424 11.75 -3.91 8.70
N ASN A 425 12.22 -4.83 7.87
CA ASN A 425 13.40 -4.60 7.04
C ASN A 425 13.20 -3.40 6.10
N ARG A 426 12.02 -3.28 5.49
CA ARG A 426 11.65 -2.16 4.64
C ARG A 426 11.58 -0.84 5.40
N LYS A 427 11.00 -0.85 6.59
CA LYS A 427 10.98 0.32 7.47
C LYS A 427 12.39 0.76 7.83
N ALA A 428 13.26 -0.17 8.20
CA ALA A 428 14.66 0.13 8.52
C ALA A 428 15.42 0.76 7.35
N VAL A 429 15.19 0.32 6.12
CA VAL A 429 15.79 0.93 4.90
C VAL A 429 15.44 2.40 4.79
N SER A 430 14.24 2.84 5.19
CA SER A 430 13.86 4.27 5.12
C SER A 430 14.69 5.15 6.05
N PHE A 431 15.13 4.61 7.18
CA PHE A 431 15.99 5.32 8.14
C PHE A 431 17.49 5.14 7.88
N LEU A 432 17.88 3.97 7.36
CA LEU A 432 19.26 3.54 7.18
C LEU A 432 19.55 3.09 5.73
N PRO A 433 19.34 3.95 4.71
CA PRO A 433 19.38 3.56 3.30
C PRO A 433 20.79 3.07 2.86
N GLY A 434 21.85 3.45 3.57
CA GLY A 434 23.22 3.01 3.30
C GLY A 434 23.61 1.68 3.95
N ASN A 435 22.74 1.05 4.73
CA ASN A 435 23.04 -0.21 5.39
C ASN A 435 22.93 -1.39 4.40
N ALA A 436 24.07 -2.00 4.05
CA ALA A 436 24.13 -3.07 3.06
C ALA A 436 23.40 -4.35 3.48
N TRP A 437 23.34 -4.66 4.79
CA TRP A 437 22.63 -5.84 5.29
C TRP A 437 21.13 -5.79 5.00
N LEU A 438 20.52 -4.63 5.09
CA LEU A 438 19.10 -4.43 4.78
C LEU A 438 18.75 -4.70 3.30
N GLY A 439 19.73 -4.71 2.41
CA GLY A 439 19.60 -5.10 1.01
C GLY A 439 19.90 -6.59 0.76
N SER A 440 20.39 -7.33 1.77
CA SER A 440 20.78 -8.73 1.64
C SER A 440 19.58 -9.67 1.84
N LEU A 441 19.72 -10.91 1.33
CA LEU A 441 18.73 -11.97 1.54
C LEU A 441 19.06 -12.72 2.83
N VAL A 442 18.16 -12.63 3.82
CA VAL A 442 18.25 -13.34 5.10
C VAL A 442 17.35 -14.57 5.09
N THR A 443 17.84 -15.69 5.60
CA THR A 443 17.03 -16.91 5.76
C THR A 443 16.33 -16.90 7.11
N ALA A 444 15.01 -17.19 7.10
CA ALA A 444 14.20 -17.40 8.29
C ALA A 444 13.78 -18.88 8.35
N ASN A 445 14.23 -19.58 9.38
CA ASN A 445 13.95 -20.99 9.61
C ASN A 445 12.74 -21.14 10.52
N MET A 446 11.65 -21.69 9.98
CA MET A 446 10.36 -21.79 10.65
C MET A 446 10.09 -23.20 11.12
N ASN A 447 9.30 -23.32 12.18
CA ASN A 447 8.84 -24.60 12.72
C ASN A 447 9.98 -25.58 13.09
N ILE A 448 11.11 -25.05 13.54
CA ILE A 448 12.24 -25.90 13.97
C ILE A 448 11.76 -26.84 15.05
N ASN A 449 12.16 -28.11 14.95
CA ASN A 449 11.76 -29.18 15.88
C ASN A 449 12.41 -29.02 17.25
N ASN A 450 12.04 -27.96 17.94
CA ASN A 450 12.39 -27.65 19.33
C ASN A 450 11.28 -26.74 19.87
N THR A 451 11.34 -26.33 21.16
CA THR A 451 10.25 -25.58 21.79
C THR A 451 10.79 -24.45 22.68
N CYS A 452 9.92 -23.43 22.92
CA CYS A 452 10.17 -22.37 23.89
C CYS A 452 11.40 -21.50 23.62
N ASN A 453 11.78 -21.30 22.36
CA ASN A 453 12.83 -20.35 22.00
C ASN A 453 12.69 -19.83 20.55
N ALA A 454 13.38 -18.75 20.27
CA ALA A 454 13.77 -18.24 18.96
C ALA A 454 15.18 -17.67 19.09
N PHE A 455 15.93 -17.48 18.01
CA PHE A 455 17.27 -16.92 18.08
C PHE A 455 17.81 -16.42 16.75
N TRP A 456 18.61 -15.37 16.81
CA TRP A 456 19.53 -14.97 15.76
C TRP A 456 20.88 -15.69 15.95
N ASN A 457 21.40 -16.33 14.90
CA ASN A 457 22.66 -17.10 15.00
C ASN A 457 23.87 -16.41 14.34
N GLY A 458 23.73 -15.12 13.99
CA GLY A 458 24.75 -14.37 13.23
C GLY A 458 24.49 -14.32 11.73
N SER A 459 23.57 -15.12 11.18
CA SER A 459 23.25 -15.15 9.75
C SER A 459 21.78 -15.44 9.44
N THR A 460 21.07 -16.15 10.31
CA THR A 460 19.67 -16.53 10.11
C THR A 460 18.84 -16.22 11.35
N VAL A 461 17.54 -15.95 11.16
CA VAL A 461 16.56 -15.93 12.23
C VAL A 461 15.86 -17.28 12.33
N ASN A 462 15.63 -17.77 13.55
CA ASN A 462 15.26 -19.15 13.80
C ASN A 462 14.12 -19.23 14.81
N PHE A 463 13.03 -19.94 14.47
CA PHE A 463 11.79 -19.98 15.23
C PHE A 463 11.36 -21.42 15.49
N TYR A 464 11.07 -21.71 16.77
CA TYR A 464 10.68 -23.04 17.21
C TYR A 464 9.17 -23.23 17.12
N ARG A 465 8.74 -24.45 16.82
CA ARG A 465 7.34 -24.85 16.85
C ARG A 465 6.74 -24.81 18.26
N SER A 466 5.43 -24.93 18.37
CA SER A 466 4.76 -25.04 19.65
C SER A 466 5.14 -26.33 20.42
N GLY A 467 5.03 -26.28 21.73
CA GLY A 467 5.31 -27.39 22.62
C GLY A 467 5.99 -26.93 23.93
N GLY A 468 6.14 -27.84 24.89
CA GLY A 468 6.76 -27.51 26.17
C GLY A 468 6.05 -26.42 26.98
N GLY A 469 4.77 -26.20 26.73
CA GLY A 469 3.99 -25.11 27.35
C GLY A 469 4.13 -23.76 26.64
N CYS A 470 4.78 -23.72 25.50
CA CYS A 470 4.95 -22.50 24.67
C CYS A 470 4.18 -22.57 23.36
N SER A 471 3.73 -21.41 22.87
CA SER A 471 3.22 -21.25 21.53
C SER A 471 4.34 -21.42 20.49
N ASN A 472 3.95 -21.55 19.23
CA ASN A 472 4.88 -21.45 18.11
C ASN A 472 5.47 -20.03 18.05
N THR A 473 6.78 -19.93 18.24
CA THR A 473 7.46 -18.63 18.25
C THR A 473 7.48 -17.96 16.88
N GLY A 474 7.28 -18.75 15.83
CA GLY A 474 7.08 -18.31 14.45
C GLY A 474 5.66 -17.78 14.14
N GLU A 475 4.86 -17.45 15.13
CA GLU A 475 3.50 -16.91 14.99
C GLU A 475 3.27 -15.65 15.85
N ILE A 476 4.31 -15.13 16.43
CA ILE A 476 4.27 -14.01 17.36
C ILE A 476 5.12 -12.87 16.82
N ALA A 477 4.47 -11.78 16.41
CA ALA A 477 5.13 -10.64 15.77
C ALA A 477 6.31 -10.11 16.59
N ALA A 478 6.12 -9.86 17.89
CA ALA A 478 7.18 -9.35 18.76
C ALA A 478 8.42 -10.24 18.79
N VAL A 479 8.27 -11.57 18.65
CA VAL A 479 9.41 -12.50 18.61
C VAL A 479 10.18 -12.35 17.30
N PHE A 480 9.49 -12.24 16.15
CA PHE A 480 10.18 -11.96 14.89
C PHE A 480 11.01 -10.68 14.94
N LEU A 481 10.42 -9.63 15.50
CA LEU A 481 10.99 -8.30 15.55
C LEU A 481 12.19 -8.25 16.52
N HIS A 482 12.12 -9.00 17.62
CA HIS A 482 13.21 -9.15 18.57
C HIS A 482 14.43 -9.85 17.91
N GLU A 483 14.22 -11.00 17.28
CA GLU A 483 15.31 -11.76 16.63
C GLU A 483 15.89 -11.01 15.42
N TRP A 484 15.05 -10.36 14.64
CA TRP A 484 15.52 -9.45 13.60
C TRP A 484 16.33 -8.29 14.19
N GLY A 485 15.92 -7.78 15.36
CA GLY A 485 16.61 -6.73 16.09
C GLY A 485 18.07 -7.12 16.43
N HIS A 486 18.33 -8.35 16.84
CA HIS A 486 19.71 -8.86 17.01
C HIS A 486 20.48 -8.86 15.69
N GLY A 487 19.83 -9.22 14.58
CA GLY A 487 20.44 -9.14 13.26
C GLY A 487 20.79 -7.70 12.88
N MET A 488 19.89 -6.77 13.16
CA MET A 488 20.09 -5.35 12.91
C MET A 488 21.22 -4.78 13.79
N ASP A 489 21.23 -5.12 15.08
CA ASP A 489 22.30 -4.73 16.00
C ASP A 489 23.66 -5.17 15.48
N THR A 490 23.82 -6.45 15.14
CA THR A 490 25.04 -7.02 14.59
C THR A 490 25.53 -6.29 13.33
N ASN A 491 24.61 -5.80 12.50
CA ASN A 491 24.88 -5.24 11.18
C ASN A 491 24.68 -3.72 11.09
N SER A 492 24.42 -3.02 12.20
CA SER A 492 24.21 -1.56 12.19
C SER A 492 25.47 -0.73 12.02
N GLY A 493 26.65 -1.34 12.24
CA GLY A 493 27.92 -0.64 12.41
C GLY A 493 28.18 -0.22 13.86
N GLY A 494 27.16 -0.14 14.71
CA GLY A 494 27.23 0.05 16.16
C GLY A 494 27.56 -1.24 16.86
N SER A 495 26.64 -2.14 16.91
CA SER A 495 26.68 -3.44 17.60
C SER A 495 26.89 -3.34 19.11
N ALA A 496 25.99 -3.93 19.86
CA ALA A 496 26.07 -3.94 21.32
C ALA A 496 27.34 -4.61 21.82
N SER A 497 28.03 -3.95 22.75
CA SER A 497 29.27 -4.47 23.35
C SER A 497 29.02 -5.46 24.47
N ASP A 498 27.78 -5.62 24.88
CA ASP A 498 27.34 -6.52 25.96
C ASP A 498 25.95 -7.10 25.64
N LYS A 499 25.57 -8.19 26.34
CA LYS A 499 24.33 -8.90 26.05
C LYS A 499 23.11 -8.26 26.66
N GLY A 500 23.23 -7.49 27.74
CA GLY A 500 22.13 -6.72 28.32
C GLY A 500 21.66 -5.63 27.32
N THR A 501 22.61 -4.89 26.74
CA THR A 501 22.30 -3.95 25.68
C THR A 501 21.76 -4.66 24.43
N GLY A 502 22.35 -5.79 24.00
CA GLY A 502 21.89 -6.53 22.83
C GLY A 502 20.46 -7.05 22.98
N GLU A 503 20.09 -7.58 24.16
CA GLU A 503 18.70 -7.97 24.46
C GLU A 503 17.76 -6.77 24.46
N ALA A 504 18.20 -5.63 24.99
CA ALA A 504 17.40 -4.42 24.97
C ALA A 504 17.19 -3.85 23.55
N VAL A 505 18.12 -4.08 22.63
CA VAL A 505 17.91 -3.77 21.20
C VAL A 505 16.75 -4.60 20.64
N GLY A 506 16.75 -5.92 20.85
CA GLY A 506 15.67 -6.81 20.41
C GLY A 506 14.31 -6.39 20.96
N ASP A 507 14.23 -6.16 22.29
CA ASP A 507 13.02 -5.71 22.96
C ASP A 507 12.51 -4.36 22.42
N THR A 508 13.43 -3.42 22.18
CA THR A 508 13.06 -2.11 21.64
C THR A 508 12.43 -2.24 20.25
N PHE A 509 13.02 -3.02 19.35
CA PHE A 509 12.40 -3.29 18.05
C PHE A 509 11.04 -3.98 18.19
N ALA A 510 10.90 -4.92 19.10
CA ALA A 510 9.64 -5.62 19.34
C ALA A 510 8.52 -4.63 19.70
N PHE A 511 8.70 -3.80 20.73
CA PHE A 511 7.64 -2.92 21.21
C PHE A 511 7.42 -1.68 20.32
N ILE A 512 8.43 -1.15 19.66
CA ILE A 512 8.22 0.00 18.76
C ILE A 512 7.45 -0.38 17.48
N GLU A 513 7.42 -1.66 17.12
CA GLU A 513 6.62 -2.14 15.99
C GLU A 513 5.23 -2.62 16.44
N THR A 514 5.15 -3.43 17.51
CA THR A 514 3.87 -3.95 17.99
C THR A 514 3.03 -2.94 18.77
N LYS A 515 3.67 -1.88 19.28
CA LYS A 515 3.07 -0.89 20.20
C LYS A 515 2.57 -1.52 21.51
N ASP A 516 3.05 -2.72 21.85
CA ASP A 516 2.68 -3.49 23.04
C ASP A 516 3.92 -3.66 23.96
N PRO A 517 3.83 -3.32 25.25
CA PRO A 517 4.94 -3.50 26.19
C PRO A 517 5.24 -4.96 26.52
N CYS A 518 4.29 -5.86 26.29
CA CYS A 518 4.43 -7.28 26.55
C CYS A 518 5.21 -7.96 25.42
N ILE A 519 6.50 -8.16 25.60
CA ILE A 519 7.36 -8.79 24.60
C ILE A 519 6.98 -10.25 24.41
N GLY A 520 6.55 -10.59 23.20
CA GLY A 520 6.14 -11.95 22.87
C GLY A 520 4.84 -12.39 23.56
N LYS A 521 3.84 -11.51 23.65
CA LYS A 521 2.52 -11.85 24.19
C LYS A 521 2.04 -13.18 23.65
N ASN A 522 1.49 -14.04 24.52
CA ASN A 522 1.09 -15.41 24.24
C ASN A 522 2.24 -16.40 23.97
N PHE A 523 3.48 -16.04 24.29
CA PHE A 523 4.60 -16.97 24.22
C PHE A 523 4.36 -18.18 25.15
N ARG A 524 3.82 -17.94 26.37
CA ARG A 524 3.32 -18.97 27.28
C ARG A 524 1.82 -18.77 27.53
N PRO A 525 0.95 -19.45 26.80
CA PRO A 525 -0.49 -19.25 26.89
C PRO A 525 -1.01 -19.40 28.32
N GLY A 526 -1.69 -18.35 28.81
CA GLY A 526 -2.31 -18.34 30.12
C GLY A 526 -1.34 -18.22 31.32
N VAL A 527 -0.04 -18.06 31.07
CA VAL A 527 0.98 -17.96 32.15
C VAL A 527 1.68 -16.60 32.00
N ALA A 528 1.50 -15.74 33.01
CA ALA A 528 2.23 -14.48 33.07
C ALA A 528 3.74 -14.72 33.24
N CYS A 529 4.55 -13.88 32.60
CA CYS A 529 6.00 -13.96 32.78
C CYS A 529 6.41 -13.50 34.19
N THR A 530 7.58 -13.94 34.61
CA THR A 530 8.14 -13.54 35.92
C THR A 530 8.42 -12.02 35.92
N ASN A 531 8.03 -11.34 36.97
CA ASN A 531 8.13 -9.88 37.10
C ASN A 531 7.29 -9.05 36.12
N CYS A 532 6.32 -9.67 35.49
CA CYS A 532 5.40 -9.03 34.54
C CYS A 532 4.06 -8.71 35.20
N ASN A 533 3.27 -7.85 34.51
CA ASN A 533 1.86 -7.72 34.81
C ASN A 533 1.17 -9.08 34.58
N ALA A 534 0.16 -9.40 35.38
CA ALA A 534 -0.59 -10.65 35.29
C ALA A 534 -1.21 -10.95 33.92
N THR A 535 -1.37 -9.93 33.09
CA THR A 535 -1.91 -10.05 31.72
C THR A 535 -0.84 -10.26 30.63
N CYS A 536 0.46 -10.07 30.97
CA CYS A 536 1.54 -10.30 30.03
C CYS A 536 1.98 -11.77 30.05
N THR A 537 1.54 -12.53 29.07
CA THR A 537 1.89 -13.94 28.86
C THR A 537 3.09 -14.11 27.90
N GLY A 538 3.89 -13.08 27.78
CA GLY A 538 5.13 -13.04 27.01
C GLY A 538 6.35 -13.50 27.78
N VAL A 539 7.50 -12.94 27.43
CA VAL A 539 8.79 -13.24 28.09
C VAL A 539 9.26 -12.09 28.98
N ARG A 540 8.89 -10.85 28.66
CA ARG A 540 9.22 -9.62 29.42
C ARG A 540 8.10 -8.61 29.28
N ASP A 541 7.95 -7.71 30.26
CA ASP A 541 6.97 -6.62 30.25
C ASP A 541 7.66 -5.27 30.42
N MET A 542 7.63 -4.44 29.40
CA MET A 542 8.32 -3.15 29.41
C MET A 542 7.59 -2.08 30.22
N ALA A 543 6.29 -2.23 30.43
CA ALA A 543 5.48 -1.28 31.20
C ALA A 543 5.41 -1.61 32.68
N SER A 544 5.85 -2.82 33.11
CA SER A 544 5.61 -3.28 34.44
C SER A 544 6.70 -4.27 34.89
N PHE A 545 7.61 -3.81 35.72
CA PHE A 545 8.65 -4.62 36.31
C PHE A 545 8.31 -4.88 37.78
N ALA A 546 8.17 -6.14 38.18
CA ALA A 546 7.85 -6.52 39.54
C ALA A 546 9.06 -7.11 40.24
N SER A 547 9.67 -6.34 41.14
CA SER A 547 10.75 -6.79 42.01
C SER A 547 10.20 -7.21 43.38
N GLY A 548 10.41 -8.46 43.77
CA GLY A 548 9.92 -8.94 45.07
C GLY A 548 8.40 -8.89 45.24
N GLY A 549 7.64 -8.97 44.14
CA GLY A 549 6.18 -8.95 44.16
C GLY A 549 5.54 -7.56 44.09
N SER A 550 6.32 -6.50 43.97
CA SER A 550 5.86 -5.12 43.81
C SER A 550 6.27 -4.55 42.47
N HIS A 551 5.34 -3.87 41.77
CA HIS A 551 5.68 -3.17 40.54
C HIS A 551 6.58 -1.96 40.83
N THR A 552 7.72 -1.88 40.16
CA THR A 552 8.72 -0.82 40.32
C THR A 552 9.42 -0.54 38.99
N ILE A 553 10.11 0.58 38.92
CA ILE A 553 10.93 0.91 37.73
C ILE A 553 12.20 0.05 37.79
N ALA A 554 12.55 -0.61 36.70
CA ALA A 554 13.77 -1.38 36.56
C ALA A 554 15.00 -0.48 36.67
N ARG A 555 15.90 -0.78 37.60
CA ARG A 555 17.12 -0.03 37.89
C ARG A 555 18.28 -0.97 38.19
N PRO A 556 19.54 -0.51 38.08
CA PRO A 556 20.70 -1.30 38.48
C PRO A 556 20.59 -1.91 39.88
N SER A 557 19.94 -1.22 40.82
CA SER A 557 19.81 -1.67 42.20
C SER A 557 18.75 -2.76 42.42
N ASN A 558 17.84 -2.99 41.47
CA ASN A 558 16.75 -3.95 41.69
C ASN A 558 16.68 -5.11 40.67
N VAL A 559 17.18 -4.96 39.45
CA VAL A 559 17.20 -6.07 38.47
C VAL A 559 18.29 -7.11 38.75
N THR A 560 19.26 -6.73 39.54
CA THR A 560 20.42 -7.58 39.89
C THR A 560 20.23 -8.35 41.20
N SER A 561 19.05 -8.24 41.80
CA SER A 561 18.76 -8.83 43.13
C SER A 561 17.73 -9.94 43.02
N ASN A 562 17.93 -10.88 42.12
CA ASN A 562 17.16 -12.12 42.12
C ASN A 562 15.68 -12.00 41.76
N THR A 563 15.35 -11.18 40.75
CA THR A 563 13.98 -10.81 40.54
C THR A 563 13.43 -11.14 39.16
N GLY A 564 14.28 -11.56 38.22
CA GLY A 564 13.86 -11.82 36.85
C GLY A 564 13.98 -13.27 36.42
N ILE A 565 13.39 -13.59 35.29
CA ILE A 565 13.70 -14.81 34.56
C ILE A 565 15.21 -14.81 34.31
N ASN A 566 15.90 -15.83 34.76
CA ASN A 566 17.33 -16.04 34.62
C ASN A 566 18.26 -15.10 35.43
N CYS A 567 17.76 -14.13 36.19
CA CYS A 567 18.62 -13.29 37.04
C CYS A 567 19.42 -14.10 38.05
N ASP A 568 18.93 -15.26 38.45
CA ASP A 568 19.57 -16.18 39.42
C ASP A 568 20.55 -17.15 38.80
N ARG A 569 20.63 -17.25 37.50
CA ARG A 569 21.41 -18.31 36.83
C ARG A 569 22.90 -18.13 36.94
N TYR A 570 23.33 -16.93 37.17
CA TYR A 570 24.74 -16.58 37.08
C TYR A 570 25.20 -15.98 38.41
N ALA A 571 25.85 -16.78 39.20
CA ALA A 571 26.51 -16.29 40.40
C ALA A 571 27.65 -15.34 40.02
N CYS A 572 27.82 -14.28 40.80
CA CYS A 572 28.99 -13.41 40.73
C CYS A 572 30.06 -13.84 41.71
N PRO A 573 31.34 -13.92 41.34
CA PRO A 573 31.91 -13.74 40.02
C PRO A 573 31.63 -14.92 39.09
N TYR A 574 31.57 -14.68 37.80
CA TYR A 574 31.35 -15.75 36.80
C TYR A 574 32.47 -16.77 36.81
N THR A 575 32.09 -18.04 36.95
CA THR A 575 32.95 -19.16 36.63
C THR A 575 32.78 -19.53 35.14
N SER A 576 33.86 -19.95 34.51
CA SER A 576 33.97 -20.17 33.06
C SER A 576 32.78 -20.88 32.41
N GLY A 577 32.36 -20.40 31.25
CA GLY A 577 31.39 -21.03 30.36
C GLY A 577 30.08 -20.30 30.18
N LEU A 578 29.61 -19.51 31.12
CA LEU A 578 28.38 -18.72 31.05
C LEU A 578 28.65 -17.22 31.05
N SER A 579 29.86 -16.81 31.26
CA SER A 579 30.33 -15.42 31.39
C SER A 579 30.20 -14.56 30.13
N ALA A 580 29.88 -15.14 28.99
CA ALA A 580 29.75 -14.42 27.73
C ALA A 580 28.36 -13.76 27.56
N TYR A 581 27.34 -14.21 28.29
CA TYR A 581 25.98 -13.71 28.15
C TYR A 581 25.57 -12.81 29.31
N GLN A 582 26.18 -11.61 29.37
CA GLN A 582 26.02 -10.71 30.51
C GLN A 582 25.91 -9.25 30.05
N GLY A 583 25.17 -8.46 30.82
CA GLY A 583 25.09 -7.02 30.67
C GLY A 583 26.29 -6.25 31.22
N PRO A 584 26.30 -4.91 31.19
CA PRO A 584 27.37 -4.06 31.69
C PRO A 584 27.77 -4.32 33.16
N MET A 585 26.81 -4.62 34.03
CA MET A 585 27.04 -4.91 35.42
C MET A 585 27.52 -6.35 35.67
N GLY A 586 27.35 -7.22 34.69
CA GLY A 586 27.81 -8.59 34.72
C GLY A 586 26.72 -9.60 35.10
N TYR A 587 25.47 -9.21 35.14
CA TYR A 587 24.36 -10.13 35.33
C TYR A 587 23.89 -10.70 33.99
N GLU A 588 23.05 -11.70 34.03
CA GLU A 588 22.53 -12.34 32.80
C GLU A 588 21.81 -11.32 31.88
N GLY A 589 22.09 -11.42 30.61
CA GLY A 589 21.70 -10.41 29.62
C GLY A 589 20.21 -10.12 29.54
N HIS A 590 19.34 -11.16 29.52
CA HIS A 590 17.90 -10.97 29.48
C HIS A 590 17.34 -10.29 30.74
N CYS A 591 17.96 -10.53 31.89
CA CYS A 591 17.58 -9.84 33.11
C CYS A 591 18.05 -8.40 33.13
N GLU A 592 19.32 -8.17 32.79
CA GLU A 592 19.90 -6.83 32.86
C GLU A 592 19.33 -5.90 31.77
N SER A 593 18.82 -6.46 30.67
CA SER A 593 18.18 -5.70 29.58
C SER A 593 16.97 -4.88 30.04
N TYR A 594 16.25 -5.33 31.09
CA TYR A 594 15.10 -4.60 31.62
C TYR A 594 15.41 -3.13 31.93
N ILE A 595 16.60 -2.81 32.43
CA ILE A 595 16.99 -1.42 32.74
C ILE A 595 16.86 -0.52 31.50
N ALA A 596 17.43 -0.97 30.41
CA ALA A 596 17.51 -0.18 29.16
C ALA A 596 16.24 -0.31 28.32
N SER A 597 15.65 -1.49 28.24
CA SER A 597 14.41 -1.73 27.47
C SER A 597 13.25 -0.92 28.04
N THR A 598 13.09 -0.92 29.38
CA THR A 598 12.02 -0.16 30.04
C THR A 598 12.27 1.33 29.99
N ALA A 599 13.54 1.80 29.99
CA ALA A 599 13.87 3.22 29.78
C ALA A 599 13.45 3.69 28.37
N ASN A 600 13.64 2.86 27.36
CA ASN A 600 13.19 3.16 26.01
C ASN A 600 11.65 3.15 25.89
N TRP A 601 10.98 2.23 26.57
CA TRP A 601 9.52 2.24 26.65
C TRP A 601 9.00 3.52 27.30
N ASP A 602 9.56 3.90 28.44
CA ASP A 602 9.16 5.11 29.16
C ASP A 602 9.43 6.38 28.31
N LEU A 603 10.53 6.41 27.56
CA LEU A 603 10.78 7.49 26.60
C LEU A 603 9.68 7.53 25.52
N ALA A 604 9.31 6.40 24.96
CA ALA A 604 8.24 6.33 23.97
C ALA A 604 6.91 6.87 24.54
N GLN A 605 6.54 6.49 25.77
CA GLN A 605 5.33 6.95 26.44
C GLN A 605 5.37 8.48 26.71
N GLN A 606 6.53 9.02 27.07
CA GLN A 606 6.70 10.47 27.27
C GLN A 606 6.61 11.24 25.94
N LEU A 607 7.16 10.68 24.85
CA LEU A 607 7.01 11.25 23.51
C LEU A 607 5.54 11.23 23.03
N ILE A 608 4.83 10.15 23.28
CA ILE A 608 3.39 10.03 23.00
C ILE A 608 2.59 11.06 23.82
N THR A 609 2.90 11.21 25.09
CA THR A 609 2.24 12.21 25.96
C THR A 609 2.43 13.63 25.43
N ARG A 610 3.61 13.94 24.92
CA ARG A 610 3.94 15.27 24.39
C ARG A 610 3.35 15.54 23.02
N TRP A 611 3.45 14.57 22.09
CA TRP A 611 3.21 14.78 20.66
C TRP A 611 1.95 14.07 20.14
N GLY A 612 1.22 13.35 20.99
CA GLY A 612 0.16 12.44 20.59
C GLY A 612 0.70 11.11 20.06
N THR A 613 -0.19 10.13 19.94
CA THR A 613 0.20 8.73 19.68
C THR A 613 1.01 8.56 18.40
N THR A 614 0.50 9.06 17.28
CA THR A 614 1.16 8.90 15.97
C THR A 614 2.52 9.58 15.93
N THR A 615 2.57 10.86 16.24
CA THR A 615 3.82 11.64 16.18
C THR A 615 4.83 11.19 17.24
N GLY A 616 4.36 10.79 18.43
CA GLY A 616 5.24 10.27 19.50
C GLY A 616 5.97 9.00 19.06
N TRP A 617 5.26 8.05 18.42
CA TRP A 617 5.90 6.86 17.87
C TRP A 617 6.85 7.17 16.71
N GLN A 618 6.50 8.09 15.81
CA GLN A 618 7.39 8.52 14.73
C GLN A 618 8.69 9.15 15.26
N LYS A 619 8.60 9.93 16.34
CA LYS A 619 9.79 10.48 16.98
C LYS A 619 10.62 9.40 17.66
N MET A 620 9.99 8.44 18.33
CA MET A 620 10.71 7.28 18.90
C MET A 620 11.42 6.48 17.82
N ASP A 621 10.76 6.19 16.70
CA ASP A 621 11.38 5.54 15.54
C ASP A 621 12.62 6.32 15.06
N ALA A 622 12.47 7.63 14.86
CA ALA A 622 13.56 8.47 14.37
C ALA A 622 14.78 8.48 15.31
N ILE A 623 14.55 8.66 16.62
CA ILE A 623 15.62 8.61 17.62
C ILE A 623 16.28 7.22 17.61
N TRP A 624 15.47 6.16 17.66
CA TRP A 624 15.94 4.78 17.74
C TRP A 624 16.80 4.39 16.54
N TYR A 625 16.28 4.50 15.32
CA TYR A 625 17.00 4.08 14.13
C TYR A 625 18.28 4.89 13.88
N LYS A 626 18.25 6.21 14.11
CA LYS A 626 19.45 7.07 13.97
C LYS A 626 20.52 6.77 15.00
N SER A 627 20.15 6.23 16.16
CA SER A 627 21.08 5.92 17.24
C SER A 627 21.83 4.60 17.08
N LEU A 628 21.35 3.68 16.25
CA LEU A 628 21.91 2.32 16.14
C LEU A 628 23.39 2.28 15.78
N THR A 629 23.80 3.05 14.76
CA THR A 629 25.20 3.02 14.27
C THR A 629 26.20 3.53 15.29
N PRO A 630 26.00 4.64 16.01
CA PRO A 630 26.97 5.12 17.01
C PRO A 630 26.87 4.42 18.37
N SER A 631 25.83 3.66 18.66
CA SER A 631 25.59 3.04 19.97
C SER A 631 26.44 1.79 20.17
N LYS A 632 26.97 1.61 21.42
CA LYS A 632 27.71 0.42 21.83
C LYS A 632 27.18 -0.22 23.11
N SER A 633 26.70 0.56 24.05
CA SER A 633 26.12 0.11 25.29
C SER A 633 25.01 1.05 25.75
N ALA A 634 24.01 0.53 26.42
CA ALA A 634 22.96 1.37 27.00
C ALA A 634 23.52 2.29 28.09
N TYR A 635 24.44 1.80 28.90
CA TYR A 635 25.12 2.53 29.97
C TYR A 635 26.47 1.89 30.30
N ARG A 636 27.27 2.52 31.18
CA ARG A 636 28.57 2.01 31.64
C ARG A 636 28.60 1.87 33.14
N VAL A 637 29.50 1.04 33.62
CA VAL A 637 29.84 0.92 35.04
C VAL A 637 31.01 1.86 35.34
N VAL A 638 30.82 2.78 36.31
CA VAL A 638 31.82 3.80 36.66
C VAL A 638 32.54 3.51 37.98
N SER A 639 31.94 2.68 38.82
CA SER A 639 32.59 2.19 40.05
C SER A 639 31.93 0.87 40.53
N GLY A 640 32.59 0.15 41.41
CA GLY A 640 32.07 -1.10 42.00
C GLY A 640 32.27 -2.35 41.14
N GLY A 641 32.59 -2.18 39.84
CA GLY A 641 32.83 -3.28 38.91
C GLY A 641 31.64 -4.16 38.61
N LYS A 642 31.81 -5.10 37.67
CA LYS A 642 30.81 -6.12 37.32
C LYS A 642 30.47 -7.03 38.52
N CYS A 643 29.27 -7.55 38.53
CA CYS A 643 28.76 -8.43 39.57
C CYS A 643 28.70 -7.81 40.96
N ASN A 644 28.64 -6.52 41.06
CA ASN A 644 28.45 -5.82 42.32
C ASN A 644 27.10 -5.07 42.33
N ALA A 645 26.18 -5.46 43.17
CA ALA A 645 24.87 -4.80 43.31
C ALA A 645 24.98 -3.31 43.76
N ALA A 646 26.12 -2.92 44.32
CA ALA A 646 26.44 -1.54 44.69
C ALA A 646 27.20 -0.79 43.56
N ALA A 647 27.36 -1.38 42.37
CA ALA A 647 28.03 -0.72 41.27
C ALA A 647 27.31 0.59 40.89
N VAL A 648 28.10 1.62 40.66
CA VAL A 648 27.60 2.90 40.18
C VAL A 648 27.69 2.94 38.66
N VAL A 649 26.59 3.27 38.03
CA VAL A 649 26.46 3.33 36.56
C VAL A 649 26.06 4.70 36.10
N ASP A 650 26.38 5.05 34.86
CA ASP A 650 25.88 6.22 34.18
C ASP A 650 25.73 6.00 32.67
N GLY A 651 25.05 6.91 31.98
CA GLY A 651 24.92 6.97 30.53
C GLY A 651 25.87 7.96 29.86
N CYS A 652 26.99 8.33 30.49
CA CYS A 652 27.83 9.46 30.07
C CYS A 652 28.86 9.15 28.99
N ALA A 653 29.07 7.89 28.62
CA ALA A 653 29.99 7.59 27.52
C ALA A 653 29.38 8.05 26.18
N SER A 654 30.22 8.52 25.27
CA SER A 654 29.79 9.03 23.95
C SER A 654 29.08 7.98 23.09
N THR A 655 29.21 6.71 23.42
CA THR A 655 28.56 5.56 22.76
C THR A 655 27.42 4.96 23.57
N ASN A 656 27.04 5.59 24.69
CA ASN A 656 25.87 5.17 25.48
C ASN A 656 24.58 5.77 24.89
N TRP A 657 23.48 5.06 25.07
CA TRP A 657 22.20 5.44 24.50
C TRP A 657 21.75 6.84 24.88
N TYR A 658 21.90 7.23 26.16
CA TYR A 658 21.50 8.56 26.58
C TYR A 658 22.17 9.68 25.77
N THR A 659 23.49 9.63 25.60
CA THR A 659 24.26 10.63 24.85
C THR A 659 24.00 10.58 23.35
N VAL A 660 23.85 9.36 22.82
CA VAL A 660 23.56 9.13 21.40
C VAL A 660 22.15 9.58 21.04
N PHE A 661 21.18 9.34 21.94
CA PHE A 661 19.78 9.76 21.72
C PHE A 661 19.63 11.28 21.65
N LEU A 662 20.39 12.01 22.48
CA LEU A 662 20.44 13.48 22.36
C LEU A 662 20.94 13.90 20.98
N THR A 663 21.99 13.26 20.47
CA THR A 663 22.51 13.54 19.13
C THR A 663 21.50 13.15 18.04
N ALA A 664 20.77 12.04 18.22
CA ALA A 664 19.77 11.58 17.26
C ALA A 664 18.50 12.45 17.24
N ASP A 665 18.18 13.11 18.36
CA ASP A 665 17.05 14.03 18.53
C ASP A 665 17.38 15.48 18.15
N ASP A 666 18.65 15.80 17.95
CA ASP A 666 19.10 17.13 17.56
C ASP A 666 18.56 17.53 16.19
N ASP A 667 18.01 18.73 16.09
CA ASP A 667 17.31 19.23 14.91
C ASP A 667 18.03 20.38 14.18
N ASP A 668 19.11 20.91 14.79
CA ASP A 668 19.83 22.05 14.19
C ASP A 668 21.36 21.89 14.15
N GLY A 669 21.91 20.77 14.65
CA GLY A 669 23.35 20.50 14.70
C GLY A 669 24.09 21.23 15.83
N ASN A 670 23.37 21.65 16.88
CA ASN A 670 23.92 22.41 17.98
C ASN A 670 23.43 21.92 19.36
N LEU A 671 24.04 20.88 19.89
CA LEU A 671 23.66 20.33 21.19
C LEU A 671 23.78 21.35 22.37
N ALA A 672 24.47 22.49 22.19
CA ALA A 672 24.63 23.49 23.26
C ALA A 672 23.33 24.27 23.55
N ASN A 673 22.41 24.35 22.62
CA ASN A 673 21.09 24.95 22.81
C ASN A 673 20.02 23.90 23.24
N GLY A 674 20.41 22.62 23.39
CA GLY A 674 19.54 21.50 23.72
C GLY A 674 18.95 20.81 22.49
N THR A 675 18.11 19.81 22.70
CA THR A 675 17.38 19.11 21.65
C THR A 675 15.88 19.09 21.94
N PRO A 676 15.01 18.92 20.93
CA PRO A 676 13.56 19.01 21.10
C PRO A 676 12.98 18.15 22.23
N ASN A 677 13.55 16.97 22.47
CA ASN A 677 13.07 16.03 23.47
C ASN A 677 14.09 15.74 24.61
N ALA A 678 15.15 16.57 24.77
CA ALA A 678 16.21 16.36 25.75
C ALA A 678 15.69 16.06 27.17
N CYS A 679 14.68 16.79 27.62
CA CYS A 679 14.09 16.55 28.95
C CYS A 679 13.37 15.19 29.02
N ARG A 680 12.71 14.75 27.97
CA ARG A 680 12.02 13.46 27.94
C ARG A 680 13.02 12.31 27.94
N ILE A 681 14.10 12.47 27.18
CA ILE A 681 15.21 11.52 27.17
C ILE A 681 15.84 11.45 28.57
N TRP A 682 16.10 12.63 29.18
CA TRP A 682 16.68 12.66 30.54
C TRP A 682 15.73 12.07 31.58
N ASP A 683 14.45 12.45 31.59
CA ASP A 683 13.46 12.00 32.57
C ASP A 683 13.30 10.47 32.54
N ALA A 684 13.19 9.89 31.33
CA ALA A 684 13.12 8.44 31.15
C ALA A 684 14.39 7.76 31.67
N TYR A 685 15.54 8.14 31.19
CA TYR A 685 16.81 7.50 31.53
C TYR A 685 17.22 7.71 32.99
N ASN A 686 16.91 8.88 33.57
CA ASN A 686 17.17 9.16 34.98
C ASN A 686 16.27 8.36 35.90
N ALA A 687 15.03 8.12 35.53
CA ALA A 687 14.14 7.24 36.29
C ALA A 687 14.74 5.82 36.43
N HIS A 688 15.46 5.37 35.41
CA HIS A 688 16.14 4.07 35.37
C HIS A 688 17.59 4.09 35.89
N GLY A 689 18.08 5.28 36.31
CA GLY A 689 19.43 5.45 36.87
C GLY A 689 20.57 5.32 35.86
N ILE A 690 20.30 5.58 34.57
CA ILE A 690 21.24 5.46 33.44
C ILE A 690 21.34 6.72 32.58
N SER A 691 20.92 7.87 33.12
CA SER A 691 21.12 9.18 32.48
C SER A 691 22.56 9.71 32.69
N CYS A 692 22.86 10.89 32.17
CA CYS A 692 24.11 11.59 32.41
C CYS A 692 23.84 13.03 32.89
N GLY A 693 24.56 13.40 33.96
CA GLY A 693 24.55 14.79 34.46
C GLY A 693 23.23 15.20 35.09
N THR A 694 22.93 16.49 35.00
CA THR A 694 21.72 17.13 35.56
C THR A 694 20.65 17.26 34.49
N ARG A 695 19.40 17.36 34.92
CA ARG A 695 18.27 17.55 34.00
C ARG A 695 18.48 18.80 33.15
N PRO A 696 18.38 18.68 31.82
CA PRO A 696 18.47 19.82 30.92
C PRO A 696 17.40 20.89 31.21
N VAL A 697 17.66 22.10 30.81
CA VAL A 697 16.62 23.15 30.80
C VAL A 697 15.66 22.82 29.65
N CYS A 698 14.40 22.63 29.97
CA CYS A 698 13.39 22.26 28.97
C CYS A 698 12.84 23.52 28.30
N THR A 699 13.06 23.67 27.03
CA THR A 699 12.21 24.56 26.20
C THR A 699 10.87 23.87 25.98
N GLN A 700 9.77 24.51 26.34
CA GLN A 700 8.40 23.95 26.20
C GLN A 700 8.05 23.69 24.74
#